data_896f269abc4119f5303f961f13dcfee7
#
_entry.id   896f269abc4119f5303f961f13dcfee7
#
_cell.length_a   1.000
_cell.length_b   1.000
_cell.length_c   1.000
_cell.angle_alpha   90.00
_cell.angle_beta   90.00
_cell.angle_gamma   90.00
#
_symmetry.space_group_name_H-M   'P 1'
#
loop_
_entity.id
_entity.type
_entity.pdbx_description
1 polymer ?
#
loop_
_entity_poly.entity_id
_entity_poly.type
_entity_poly.pdbx_seq_one_letter_code
_entity_poly.pdbx_strand_id
1 'polypeptide(L)'
;MYKSYSMELAGRTLTVDIGRVCAQANGAALLKYGETTVLSTATASDKPRDGIDFFPLSVEFEEKMYAVGKIPGGFNKREGKASENSILTARVIDRPMRPLFPKDYRNDVTLNNMVMSVDPQCRPELVAMIGSALATTISDIPFDGPCAMTQMGMKDGEFIVNPSQKEWDEGDLKLTVASTATKVIMIEAGANEIPESKMIEAIYKCHEVNQTIIAFMNKIREEIGKPKHEYTSCAIPEEMFAAMREIVTPEQMEEAVFTDEKQVREENIRQITEKFEEAFAENEEWLAVLGEAVYQYQKKTVRKMILKDHKRPDGRAIDQIRPLAAEVDLIPRVHGSAMFTRGQTQICDVVTLAPLSEVQKIDGLDENVTTKRYMHHYNFPSYSVGETKPSRGPGRREIGHGALAERALVPVLPSVDEFPYAIRAVSETFESNGSTSMASTCASCMSLMAAGVPIKKMVAGISCGLVTGDTDDDYLVLTDIQGLEDFFGDLDFKVTGTHDGITAIQMDIKIHGLTRPIVEEAIARTREARVYIMDEVMSKAIAEPRKEVNEWAPKIEQITIDPNKIGDVVGQKGKTINEIIARTGVKIDITDEGAVSVCGTDKTAIAKAIDMIKIITTDFAEGQILTGTVVSIKEFGAFLEFAPGKEGMVHISKIAKERINHVEDVLTLGDKVKVVCLGKDKMGRISFSIKDVPENA
;
A
#
# COMPACT_ATOMS: atom_id res chain seq x y z
N MET A 1 -11.22 -19.39 -36.31
CA MET A 1 -10.81 -20.81 -36.18
C MET A 1 -10.22 -21.02 -34.82
N TYR A 2 -10.65 -22.03 -34.05
CA TYR A 2 -10.10 -22.34 -32.72
C TYR A 2 -8.71 -22.96 -32.85
N LYS A 3 -7.74 -22.47 -32.05
CA LYS A 3 -6.40 -23.03 -31.91
C LYS A 3 -5.98 -23.02 -30.44
N SER A 4 -5.21 -24.01 -30.05
CA SER A 4 -4.65 -24.17 -28.72
C SER A 4 -3.14 -24.32 -28.80
N TYR A 5 -2.43 -23.57 -27.98
CA TYR A 5 -0.98 -23.55 -27.89
C TYR A 5 -0.55 -23.85 -26.46
N SER A 6 0.62 -24.41 -26.27
CA SER A 6 1.16 -24.67 -24.94
C SER A 6 2.67 -24.50 -24.88
N MET A 7 3.17 -24.15 -23.69
CA MET A 7 4.58 -24.11 -23.34
C MET A 7 4.77 -24.52 -21.89
N GLU A 8 5.95 -25.05 -21.60
CA GLU A 8 6.36 -25.21 -20.19
C GLU A 8 6.97 -23.94 -19.65
N LEU A 9 6.46 -23.47 -18.49
CA LEU A 9 6.89 -22.26 -17.82
C LEU A 9 7.12 -22.55 -16.34
N ALA A 10 8.36 -22.47 -15.87
CA ALA A 10 8.74 -22.74 -14.48
C ALA A 10 8.20 -24.12 -13.96
N GLY A 11 8.32 -25.15 -14.78
CA GLY A 11 7.89 -26.53 -14.44
C GLY A 11 6.38 -26.76 -14.45
N ARG A 12 5.59 -25.84 -15.03
CA ARG A 12 4.12 -25.95 -15.16
C ARG A 12 3.70 -25.64 -16.59
N THR A 13 2.66 -26.27 -17.06
CA THR A 13 2.16 -26.03 -18.42
C THR A 13 1.30 -24.77 -18.47
N LEU A 14 1.68 -23.80 -19.33
CA LEU A 14 0.85 -22.69 -19.76
C LEU A 14 0.16 -23.04 -21.06
N THR A 15 -1.17 -23.07 -21.09
CA THR A 15 -1.98 -23.30 -22.28
C THR A 15 -2.74 -22.05 -22.66
N VAL A 16 -2.84 -21.77 -23.96
CA VAL A 16 -3.53 -20.60 -24.53
C VAL A 16 -4.52 -21.06 -25.59
N ASP A 17 -5.78 -20.80 -25.34
CA ASP A 17 -6.88 -21.08 -26.30
C ASP A 17 -7.30 -19.77 -26.98
N ILE A 18 -7.26 -19.72 -28.32
CA ILE A 18 -7.61 -18.55 -29.13
C ILE A 18 -8.72 -18.91 -30.12
N GLY A 19 -9.65 -17.97 -30.34
CA GLY A 19 -10.79 -18.16 -31.24
C GLY A 19 -11.93 -19.03 -30.68
N ARG A 20 -11.87 -19.35 -29.38
CA ARG A 20 -12.91 -20.12 -28.69
C ARG A 20 -14.01 -19.24 -28.13
N VAL A 21 -13.65 -18.06 -27.61
CA VAL A 21 -14.54 -17.13 -26.94
C VAL A 21 -14.25 -15.68 -27.36
N CYS A 22 -15.16 -14.77 -27.08
CA CYS A 22 -15.00 -13.32 -27.28
C CYS A 22 -14.65 -12.90 -28.73
N ALA A 23 -15.36 -13.47 -29.72
CA ALA A 23 -15.12 -13.22 -31.13
C ALA A 23 -15.34 -11.75 -31.58
N GLN A 24 -16.03 -10.92 -30.75
CA GLN A 24 -16.25 -9.51 -31.02
C GLN A 24 -15.13 -8.59 -30.51
N ALA A 25 -14.22 -9.09 -29.65
CA ALA A 25 -13.04 -8.35 -29.23
C ALA A 25 -12.00 -8.31 -30.36
N ASN A 26 -11.21 -7.23 -30.44
CA ASN A 26 -10.11 -7.14 -31.40
C ASN A 26 -9.10 -8.28 -31.19
N GLY A 27 -8.81 -8.62 -29.94
CA GLY A 27 -8.02 -9.79 -29.54
C GLY A 27 -8.56 -10.43 -28.29
N ALA A 28 -8.51 -11.75 -28.20
CA ALA A 28 -8.93 -12.48 -26.99
C ALA A 28 -8.13 -13.78 -26.86
N ALA A 29 -7.79 -14.12 -25.62
CA ALA A 29 -7.12 -15.34 -25.25
C ALA A 29 -7.67 -15.89 -23.93
N LEU A 30 -7.94 -17.20 -23.87
CA LEU A 30 -8.26 -17.90 -22.63
C LEU A 30 -7.01 -18.65 -22.20
N LEU A 31 -6.37 -18.20 -21.13
CA LEU A 31 -5.13 -18.78 -20.63
C LEU A 31 -5.40 -19.71 -19.45
N LYS A 32 -4.63 -20.80 -19.40
CA LYS A 32 -4.60 -21.72 -18.27
C LYS A 32 -3.16 -21.96 -17.87
N TYR A 33 -2.85 -21.74 -16.59
CA TYR A 33 -1.56 -22.04 -16.00
C TYR A 33 -1.80 -22.90 -14.76
N GLY A 34 -1.45 -24.18 -14.82
CA GLY A 34 -2.02 -25.16 -13.91
C GLY A 34 -3.56 -25.15 -14.03
N GLU A 35 -4.27 -25.03 -12.91
CA GLU A 35 -5.73 -24.90 -12.89
C GLU A 35 -6.21 -23.44 -12.86
N THR A 36 -5.30 -22.46 -12.74
CA THR A 36 -5.66 -21.05 -12.86
C THR A 36 -6.07 -20.70 -14.26
N THR A 37 -7.26 -20.14 -14.43
CA THR A 37 -7.81 -19.75 -15.72
C THR A 37 -8.16 -18.27 -15.74
N VAL A 38 -7.63 -17.55 -16.72
CA VAL A 38 -7.90 -16.13 -16.95
C VAL A 38 -8.33 -15.89 -18.39
N LEU A 39 -9.42 -15.16 -18.56
CA LEU A 39 -9.84 -14.65 -19.85
C LEU A 39 -9.30 -13.23 -20.02
N SER A 40 -8.45 -13.02 -21.02
CA SER A 40 -7.90 -11.71 -21.37
C SER A 40 -8.42 -11.25 -22.73
N THR A 41 -8.90 -10.01 -22.79
CA THR A 41 -9.41 -9.39 -24.01
C THR A 41 -8.79 -8.03 -24.24
N ALA A 42 -8.61 -7.66 -25.51
CA ALA A 42 -8.20 -6.35 -25.97
C ALA A 42 -9.24 -5.81 -26.93
N THR A 43 -9.72 -4.59 -26.69
CA THR A 43 -10.74 -3.94 -27.52
C THR A 43 -10.35 -2.47 -27.72
N ALA A 44 -10.47 -1.97 -28.95
CA ALA A 44 -10.24 -0.57 -29.28
C ALA A 44 -11.46 0.06 -29.94
N SER A 45 -11.63 1.37 -29.76
CA SER A 45 -12.62 2.14 -30.51
C SER A 45 -12.17 2.36 -31.96
N ASP A 46 -13.12 2.54 -32.87
CA ASP A 46 -12.82 2.82 -34.29
C ASP A 46 -12.19 4.20 -34.51
N LYS A 47 -12.48 5.16 -33.63
CA LYS A 47 -12.03 6.55 -33.71
C LYS A 47 -11.71 7.10 -32.33
N PRO A 48 -10.79 8.08 -32.22
CA PRO A 48 -10.59 8.84 -30.98
C PRO A 48 -11.84 9.66 -30.64
N ARG A 49 -12.01 9.96 -29.36
CA ARG A 49 -13.03 10.90 -28.88
C ARG A 49 -12.62 12.32 -29.23
N ASP A 50 -13.60 13.19 -29.53
CA ASP A 50 -13.34 14.60 -29.82
C ASP A 50 -12.65 15.28 -28.62
N GLY A 51 -11.61 16.06 -28.92
CA GLY A 51 -10.88 16.84 -27.93
C GLY A 51 -9.99 16.03 -26.95
N ILE A 52 -9.71 14.75 -27.25
CA ILE A 52 -8.81 13.93 -26.42
C ILE A 52 -7.34 14.30 -26.70
N ASP A 53 -6.61 14.64 -25.64
CA ASP A 53 -5.20 15.04 -25.67
C ASP A 53 -4.22 13.99 -25.13
N PHE A 54 -4.74 12.84 -24.64
CA PHE A 54 -3.95 11.74 -24.11
C PHE A 54 -4.38 10.39 -24.67
N PHE A 55 -3.55 9.36 -24.53
CA PHE A 55 -3.91 7.98 -24.88
C PHE A 55 -4.78 7.31 -23.80
N PRO A 56 -6.07 7.05 -24.09
CA PRO A 56 -7.01 6.50 -23.10
C PRO A 56 -6.94 4.96 -23.02
N LEU A 57 -5.91 4.45 -22.37
CA LEU A 57 -5.78 3.02 -22.04
C LEU A 57 -6.44 2.72 -20.69
N SER A 58 -7.40 1.81 -20.67
CA SER A 58 -8.01 1.23 -19.47
C SER A 58 -7.61 -0.22 -19.33
N VAL A 59 -7.06 -0.57 -18.18
CA VAL A 59 -6.76 -1.97 -17.81
C VAL A 59 -7.62 -2.35 -16.62
N GLU A 60 -8.33 -3.47 -16.75
CA GLU A 60 -9.17 -4.04 -15.70
C GLU A 60 -8.67 -5.44 -15.34
N PHE A 61 -8.62 -5.71 -14.04
CA PHE A 61 -8.37 -7.03 -13.48
C PHE A 61 -9.57 -7.38 -12.60
N GLU A 62 -10.37 -8.34 -13.03
CA GLU A 62 -11.64 -8.67 -12.38
C GLU A 62 -11.49 -9.93 -11.52
N GLU A 63 -11.52 -9.75 -10.22
CA GLU A 63 -11.54 -10.81 -9.22
C GLU A 63 -12.98 -11.32 -9.08
N LYS A 64 -13.25 -12.54 -9.57
CA LYS A 64 -14.54 -13.20 -9.44
C LYS A 64 -14.48 -14.20 -8.28
N MET A 65 -15.29 -14.00 -7.25
CA MET A 65 -15.27 -14.83 -6.04
C MET A 65 -15.61 -16.30 -6.32
N TYR A 66 -16.37 -16.59 -7.39
CA TYR A 66 -16.60 -17.96 -7.83
C TYR A 66 -15.33 -18.68 -8.26
N ALA A 67 -14.25 -17.96 -8.63
CA ALA A 67 -12.97 -18.55 -9.01
C ALA A 67 -12.30 -19.34 -7.86
N VAL A 68 -12.68 -19.05 -6.62
CA VAL A 68 -12.28 -19.76 -5.39
C VAL A 68 -13.48 -20.38 -4.67
N GLY A 69 -14.62 -20.54 -5.34
CA GLY A 69 -15.82 -21.18 -4.78
C GLY A 69 -16.53 -20.36 -3.69
N LYS A 70 -16.31 -19.05 -3.63
CA LYS A 70 -16.89 -18.14 -2.64
C LYS A 70 -18.08 -17.34 -3.18
N ILE A 71 -19.01 -17.01 -2.30
CA ILE A 71 -20.00 -15.96 -2.50
C ILE A 71 -19.44 -14.67 -1.90
N PRO A 72 -19.49 -13.50 -2.60
CA PRO A 72 -18.98 -12.25 -2.06
C PRO A 72 -19.53 -11.92 -0.66
N GLY A 73 -18.66 -11.49 0.26
CA GLY A 73 -18.98 -11.23 1.65
C GLY A 73 -19.91 -10.05 1.89
N GLY A 74 -19.96 -9.08 0.94
CA GLY A 74 -20.79 -7.88 1.04
C GLY A 74 -22.29 -8.16 1.12
N PHE A 75 -23.06 -7.15 1.56
CA PHE A 75 -24.51 -7.29 1.77
C PHE A 75 -25.27 -7.76 0.52
N ASN A 76 -24.93 -7.23 -0.66
CA ASN A 76 -25.59 -7.57 -1.92
C ASN A 76 -25.16 -8.92 -2.52
N LYS A 77 -24.21 -9.61 -1.88
CA LYS A 77 -23.64 -10.88 -2.37
C LYS A 77 -23.20 -10.85 -3.85
N ARG A 78 -22.67 -9.71 -4.26
CA ARG A 78 -22.15 -9.44 -5.60
C ARG A 78 -20.84 -8.67 -5.50
N GLU A 79 -19.91 -8.90 -6.43
CA GLU A 79 -18.70 -8.12 -6.57
C GLU A 79 -19.05 -6.64 -6.76
N GLY A 80 -18.39 -5.77 -6.00
CA GLY A 80 -18.61 -4.33 -6.00
C GLY A 80 -17.53 -3.57 -6.79
N LYS A 81 -16.98 -2.53 -6.17
CA LYS A 81 -15.82 -1.82 -6.73
C LYS A 81 -14.60 -2.73 -6.75
N ALA A 82 -13.68 -2.44 -7.68
CA ALA A 82 -12.39 -3.12 -7.74
C ALA A 82 -11.67 -3.07 -6.38
N SER A 83 -11.14 -4.20 -5.95
CA SER A 83 -10.32 -4.31 -4.73
C SER A 83 -9.00 -3.56 -4.88
N GLU A 84 -8.29 -3.33 -3.78
CA GLU A 84 -6.94 -2.76 -3.82
C GLU A 84 -6.01 -3.64 -4.69
N ASN A 85 -6.02 -4.97 -4.51
CA ASN A 85 -5.24 -5.90 -5.32
C ASN A 85 -5.60 -5.83 -6.81
N SER A 86 -6.88 -5.76 -7.13
CA SER A 86 -7.39 -5.59 -8.50
C SER A 86 -6.84 -4.32 -9.17
N ILE A 87 -6.86 -3.20 -8.45
CA ILE A 87 -6.34 -1.92 -8.92
C ILE A 87 -4.81 -1.96 -9.11
N LEU A 88 -4.08 -2.55 -8.16
CA LEU A 88 -2.63 -2.66 -8.22
C LEU A 88 -2.19 -3.56 -9.36
N THR A 89 -2.85 -4.71 -9.55
CA THR A 89 -2.57 -5.63 -10.67
C THR A 89 -2.85 -4.96 -12.02
N ALA A 90 -3.97 -4.26 -12.16
CA ALA A 90 -4.28 -3.50 -13.36
C ALA A 90 -3.19 -2.46 -13.70
N ARG A 91 -2.65 -1.77 -12.68
CA ARG A 91 -1.55 -0.81 -12.83
C ARG A 91 -0.23 -1.48 -13.24
N VAL A 92 0.06 -2.66 -12.70
CA VAL A 92 1.26 -3.44 -13.08
C VAL A 92 1.19 -3.89 -14.55
N ILE A 93 -0.01 -4.18 -15.07
CA ILE A 93 -0.23 -4.50 -16.48
C ILE A 93 -0.15 -3.24 -17.36
N ASP A 94 -0.79 -2.13 -16.96
CA ASP A 94 -0.82 -0.88 -17.73
C ASP A 94 0.59 -0.33 -18.03
N ARG A 95 1.46 -0.27 -17.00
CA ARG A 95 2.76 0.38 -17.08
C ARG A 95 3.68 -0.14 -18.19
N PRO A 96 3.90 -1.44 -18.39
CA PRO A 96 4.73 -1.94 -19.48
C PRO A 96 4.01 -1.97 -20.83
N MET A 97 2.67 -1.98 -20.84
CA MET A 97 1.89 -2.01 -22.08
C MET A 97 1.83 -0.64 -22.72
N ARG A 98 1.57 0.40 -21.94
CA ARG A 98 1.34 1.77 -22.40
C ARG A 98 2.43 2.34 -23.31
N PRO A 99 3.74 2.22 -23.01
CA PRO A 99 4.81 2.72 -23.85
C PRO A 99 4.95 2.04 -25.21
N LEU A 100 4.32 0.87 -25.39
CA LEU A 100 4.38 0.08 -26.62
C LEU A 100 3.27 0.43 -27.61
N PHE A 101 2.36 1.33 -27.27
CA PHE A 101 1.43 1.92 -28.24
C PHE A 101 2.07 3.13 -28.92
N PRO A 102 1.69 3.45 -30.18
CA PRO A 102 2.19 4.64 -30.88
C PRO A 102 1.90 5.92 -30.07
N LYS A 103 2.86 6.83 -30.02
CA LYS A 103 2.75 8.08 -29.22
C LYS A 103 1.63 9.01 -29.68
N ASP A 104 1.23 8.90 -30.94
CA ASP A 104 0.20 9.69 -31.61
C ASP A 104 -1.15 8.95 -31.74
N TYR A 105 -1.28 7.76 -31.12
CA TYR A 105 -2.51 6.98 -31.09
C TYR A 105 -3.43 7.48 -29.96
N ARG A 106 -4.72 7.76 -30.29
CA ARG A 106 -5.69 8.33 -29.33
C ARG A 106 -7.02 7.57 -29.25
N ASN A 107 -7.17 6.45 -29.96
CA ASN A 107 -8.37 5.62 -29.81
C ASN A 107 -8.44 5.04 -28.36
N ASP A 108 -9.64 4.89 -27.85
CA ASP A 108 -9.83 4.21 -26.56
C ASP A 108 -9.40 2.74 -26.69
N VAL A 109 -8.61 2.25 -25.72
CA VAL A 109 -8.24 0.85 -25.61
C VAL A 109 -8.61 0.33 -24.23
N THR A 110 -9.27 -0.82 -24.20
CA THR A 110 -9.60 -1.51 -22.95
C THR A 110 -9.00 -2.92 -22.97
N LEU A 111 -8.20 -3.22 -21.97
CA LEU A 111 -7.70 -4.55 -21.66
C LEU A 111 -8.46 -5.08 -20.46
N ASN A 112 -9.23 -6.15 -20.64
CA ASN A 112 -9.99 -6.74 -19.54
C ASN A 112 -9.45 -8.14 -19.25
N ASN A 113 -9.18 -8.41 -17.97
CA ASN A 113 -8.70 -9.69 -17.48
C ASN A 113 -9.65 -10.22 -16.41
N MET A 114 -10.38 -11.26 -16.72
CA MET A 114 -11.33 -11.90 -15.81
C MET A 114 -10.76 -13.19 -15.25
N VAL A 115 -10.59 -13.25 -13.94
CA VAL A 115 -10.13 -14.46 -13.23
C VAL A 115 -11.31 -15.41 -13.07
N MET A 116 -11.21 -16.61 -13.67
CA MET A 116 -12.30 -17.59 -13.71
C MET A 116 -12.06 -18.80 -12.81
N SER A 117 -10.81 -19.13 -12.51
CA SER A 117 -10.39 -20.19 -11.60
C SER A 117 -9.03 -19.85 -11.03
N VAL A 118 -8.75 -20.21 -9.78
CA VAL A 118 -7.46 -19.99 -9.11
C VAL A 118 -6.91 -21.30 -8.58
N ASP A 119 -5.68 -21.59 -8.99
CA ASP A 119 -4.80 -22.59 -8.42
C ASP A 119 -3.78 -21.86 -7.53
N PRO A 120 -3.68 -22.13 -6.23
CA PRO A 120 -2.71 -21.46 -5.36
C PRO A 120 -1.24 -21.64 -5.77
N GLN A 121 -0.95 -22.63 -6.62
CA GLN A 121 0.37 -22.82 -7.20
C GLN A 121 0.66 -21.90 -8.39
N CYS A 122 -0.36 -21.30 -8.99
CA CYS A 122 -0.28 -20.54 -10.23
C CYS A 122 -1.03 -19.20 -10.08
N ARG A 123 -0.32 -18.14 -9.71
CA ARG A 123 -0.92 -16.83 -9.39
C ARG A 123 -1.64 -16.21 -10.60
N PRO A 124 -2.91 -15.78 -10.45
CA PRO A 124 -3.72 -15.26 -11.55
C PRO A 124 -3.20 -13.93 -12.12
N GLU A 125 -2.50 -13.11 -11.32
CA GLU A 125 -1.90 -11.86 -11.76
C GLU A 125 -0.89 -12.11 -12.89
N LEU A 126 -0.03 -13.11 -12.76
CA LEU A 126 0.93 -13.50 -13.80
C LEU A 126 0.22 -13.88 -15.10
N VAL A 127 -0.84 -14.70 -14.99
CA VAL A 127 -1.60 -15.17 -16.15
C VAL A 127 -2.29 -14.01 -16.87
N ALA A 128 -2.85 -13.06 -16.12
CA ALA A 128 -3.47 -11.85 -16.65
C ALA A 128 -2.47 -10.94 -17.39
N MET A 129 -1.26 -10.81 -16.85
CA MET A 129 -0.19 -10.03 -17.47
C MET A 129 0.21 -10.61 -18.83
N ILE A 130 0.44 -11.92 -18.88
CA ILE A 130 0.75 -12.65 -20.12
C ILE A 130 -0.43 -12.56 -21.10
N GLY A 131 -1.64 -12.73 -20.59
CA GLY A 131 -2.87 -12.70 -21.39
C GLY A 131 -3.14 -11.35 -22.04
N SER A 132 -2.97 -10.25 -21.30
CA SER A 132 -3.13 -8.88 -21.82
C SER A 132 -2.15 -8.60 -22.96
N ALA A 133 -0.88 -8.92 -22.76
CA ALA A 133 0.16 -8.72 -23.75
C ALA A 133 -0.11 -9.57 -25.01
N LEU A 134 -0.50 -10.82 -24.86
CA LEU A 134 -0.80 -11.71 -25.98
C LEU A 134 -2.06 -11.26 -26.74
N ALA A 135 -3.17 -10.98 -26.04
CA ALA A 135 -4.42 -10.56 -26.67
C ALA A 135 -4.22 -9.29 -27.51
N THR A 136 -3.43 -8.32 -27.01
CA THR A 136 -3.09 -7.10 -27.75
C THR A 136 -2.16 -7.41 -28.94
N THR A 137 -1.17 -8.26 -28.76
CA THR A 137 -0.19 -8.63 -29.80
C THR A 137 -0.84 -9.28 -30.99
N ILE A 138 -1.79 -10.20 -30.80
CA ILE A 138 -2.49 -10.92 -31.90
C ILE A 138 -3.65 -10.13 -32.49
N SER A 139 -4.08 -9.03 -31.84
CA SER A 139 -5.16 -8.15 -32.32
C SER A 139 -4.71 -7.29 -33.49
N ASP A 140 -5.66 -6.58 -34.08
CA ASP A 140 -5.40 -5.54 -35.07
C ASP A 140 -5.08 -4.17 -34.46
N ILE A 141 -5.07 -4.04 -33.12
CA ILE A 141 -4.72 -2.80 -32.44
C ILE A 141 -3.23 -2.47 -32.65
N PRO A 142 -2.85 -1.23 -33.02
CA PRO A 142 -1.46 -0.81 -33.15
C PRO A 142 -0.71 -1.00 -31.81
N PHE A 143 0.27 -1.87 -31.80
CA PHE A 143 1.02 -2.23 -30.60
C PHE A 143 2.39 -2.80 -30.98
N ASP A 144 3.45 -2.20 -30.45
CA ASP A 144 4.85 -2.59 -30.72
C ASP A 144 5.39 -3.61 -29.69
N GLY A 145 4.58 -4.62 -29.43
CA GLY A 145 4.92 -5.75 -28.58
C GLY A 145 5.33 -6.98 -29.40
N PRO A 146 5.45 -8.15 -28.75
CA PRO A 146 5.00 -8.43 -27.38
C PRO A 146 5.95 -7.95 -26.29
N CYS A 147 5.39 -7.76 -25.11
CA CYS A 147 6.12 -7.77 -23.85
C CYS A 147 5.70 -8.99 -23.02
N ALA A 148 6.58 -9.44 -22.13
CA ALA A 148 6.28 -10.53 -21.20
C ALA A 148 6.64 -10.12 -19.78
N MET A 149 6.01 -10.78 -18.82
CA MET A 149 6.22 -10.54 -17.40
C MET A 149 6.49 -11.84 -16.66
N THR A 150 7.43 -11.78 -15.71
CA THR A 150 7.77 -12.88 -14.82
C THR A 150 7.75 -12.37 -13.38
N GLN A 151 7.28 -13.22 -12.48
CA GLN A 151 7.37 -12.99 -11.04
C GLN A 151 8.54 -13.78 -10.45
N MET A 152 9.25 -13.18 -9.50
CA MET A 152 10.38 -13.80 -8.81
C MET A 152 10.18 -13.67 -7.30
N GLY A 153 10.18 -14.82 -6.62
CA GLY A 153 10.30 -14.90 -5.16
C GLY A 153 11.74 -15.18 -4.76
N MET A 154 12.02 -15.08 -3.45
CA MET A 154 13.27 -15.55 -2.87
C MET A 154 13.00 -16.16 -1.49
N LYS A 155 13.59 -17.31 -1.23
CA LYS A 155 13.56 -17.97 0.08
C LYS A 155 14.93 -18.57 0.37
N ASP A 156 15.44 -18.34 1.58
CA ASP A 156 16.75 -18.82 2.03
C ASP A 156 17.90 -18.43 1.06
N GLY A 157 17.78 -17.25 0.41
CA GLY A 157 18.76 -16.74 -0.55
C GLY A 157 18.64 -17.30 -1.99
N GLU A 158 17.74 -18.26 -2.22
CA GLU A 158 17.51 -18.88 -3.54
C GLU A 158 16.30 -18.26 -4.25
N PHE A 159 16.44 -18.02 -5.56
CA PHE A 159 15.38 -17.44 -6.38
C PHE A 159 14.36 -18.49 -6.81
N ILE A 160 13.08 -18.13 -6.75
CA ILE A 160 11.94 -18.95 -7.18
C ILE A 160 11.22 -18.25 -8.32
N VAL A 161 11.28 -18.83 -9.52
CA VAL A 161 10.59 -18.29 -10.71
C VAL A 161 9.10 -18.63 -10.64
N ASN A 162 8.26 -17.64 -10.80
CA ASN A 162 6.80 -17.75 -10.73
C ASN A 162 6.35 -18.52 -9.47
N PRO A 163 6.64 -17.97 -8.27
CA PRO A 163 6.33 -18.63 -7.00
C PRO A 163 4.82 -18.90 -6.85
N SER A 164 4.50 -19.95 -6.08
CA SER A 164 3.14 -20.15 -5.57
C SER A 164 2.70 -18.99 -4.70
N GLN A 165 1.40 -18.87 -4.40
CA GLN A 165 0.90 -17.83 -3.52
C GLN A 165 1.59 -17.87 -2.14
N LYS A 166 1.76 -19.06 -1.57
CA LYS A 166 2.46 -19.24 -0.29
C LYS A 166 3.93 -18.79 -0.33
N GLU A 167 4.67 -19.19 -1.36
CA GLU A 167 6.07 -18.77 -1.52
C GLU A 167 6.21 -17.28 -1.78
N TRP A 168 5.21 -16.66 -2.43
CA TRP A 168 5.14 -15.22 -2.61
C TRP A 168 4.91 -14.49 -1.30
N ASP A 169 3.99 -14.98 -0.47
CA ASP A 169 3.63 -14.32 0.79
C ASP A 169 4.72 -14.44 1.86
N GLU A 170 5.33 -15.63 1.97
CA GLU A 170 6.37 -15.95 2.96
C GLU A 170 7.79 -15.57 2.51
N GLY A 171 7.99 -15.25 1.23
CA GLY A 171 9.32 -14.98 0.68
C GLY A 171 9.88 -13.61 1.02
N ASP A 172 11.22 -13.49 0.97
CA ASP A 172 11.95 -12.24 1.20
C ASP A 172 11.89 -11.27 0.01
N LEU A 173 11.47 -11.75 -1.16
CA LEU A 173 11.37 -10.98 -2.39
C LEU A 173 10.03 -11.22 -3.08
N LYS A 174 9.38 -10.12 -3.47
CA LYS A 174 8.16 -10.07 -4.29
C LYS A 174 8.45 -9.19 -5.50
N LEU A 175 9.11 -9.74 -6.51
CA LEU A 175 9.55 -8.99 -7.69
C LEU A 175 8.71 -9.35 -8.91
N THR A 176 8.26 -8.35 -9.65
CA THR A 176 7.66 -8.49 -10.97
C THR A 176 8.45 -7.67 -11.98
N VAL A 177 8.89 -8.31 -13.05
CA VAL A 177 9.64 -7.65 -14.13
C VAL A 177 8.96 -7.90 -15.46
N ALA A 178 8.71 -6.83 -16.21
CA ALA A 178 8.31 -6.92 -17.60
C ALA A 178 9.47 -6.56 -18.53
N SER A 179 9.52 -7.22 -19.69
CA SER A 179 10.56 -7.02 -20.68
C SER A 179 10.00 -7.01 -22.09
N THR A 180 10.64 -6.26 -22.96
CA THR A 180 10.59 -6.46 -24.44
C THR A 180 11.62 -7.51 -24.86
N ALA A 181 11.79 -7.72 -26.13
CA ALA A 181 12.78 -8.67 -26.66
C ALA A 181 14.23 -8.37 -26.21
N THR A 182 14.56 -7.11 -25.91
CA THR A 182 15.93 -6.68 -25.64
C THR A 182 16.11 -5.91 -24.33
N LYS A 183 15.05 -5.36 -23.73
CA LYS A 183 15.14 -4.40 -22.64
C LYS A 183 14.12 -4.70 -21.52
N VAL A 184 14.45 -4.27 -20.31
CA VAL A 184 13.52 -4.25 -19.18
C VAL A 184 12.60 -3.04 -19.29
N ILE A 185 11.29 -3.24 -19.24
CA ILE A 185 10.29 -2.17 -19.46
C ILE A 185 9.48 -1.85 -18.20
N MET A 186 9.50 -2.69 -17.18
CA MET A 186 8.85 -2.43 -15.89
C MET A 186 9.50 -3.26 -14.80
N ILE A 187 9.68 -2.65 -13.61
CA ILE A 187 10.12 -3.29 -12.39
C ILE A 187 9.17 -2.87 -11.27
N GLU A 188 8.64 -3.83 -10.53
CA GLU A 188 7.94 -3.60 -9.28
C GLU A 188 8.39 -4.62 -8.24
N ALA A 189 8.82 -4.14 -7.06
CA ALA A 189 9.30 -5.01 -6.01
C ALA A 189 8.81 -4.59 -4.62
N GLY A 190 8.61 -5.58 -3.77
CA GLY A 190 8.63 -5.49 -2.32
C GLY A 190 9.68 -6.49 -1.82
N ALA A 191 10.50 -6.10 -0.84
CA ALA A 191 11.64 -6.89 -0.44
C ALA A 191 11.98 -6.70 1.05
N ASN A 192 12.49 -7.74 1.68
CA ASN A 192 12.99 -7.71 3.05
C ASN A 192 14.48 -7.33 3.03
N GLU A 193 14.77 -6.03 2.76
CA GLU A 193 16.13 -5.47 2.77
C GLU A 193 17.11 -6.24 1.85
N ILE A 194 16.68 -6.53 0.62
CA ILE A 194 17.51 -7.23 -0.36
C ILE A 194 18.64 -6.32 -0.85
N PRO A 195 19.92 -6.77 -0.80
CA PRO A 195 21.05 -6.01 -1.34
C PRO A 195 20.88 -5.68 -2.82
N GLU A 196 21.32 -4.49 -3.23
CA GLU A 196 21.18 -3.98 -4.59
C GLU A 196 21.71 -4.95 -5.66
N SER A 197 22.85 -5.60 -5.41
CA SER A 197 23.44 -6.58 -6.34
C SER A 197 22.54 -7.80 -6.55
N LYS A 198 21.89 -8.29 -5.48
CA LYS A 198 20.93 -9.40 -5.54
C LYS A 198 19.65 -9.00 -6.27
N MET A 199 19.17 -7.78 -6.05
CA MET A 199 18.00 -7.24 -6.76
C MET A 199 18.29 -7.15 -8.26
N ILE A 200 19.44 -6.66 -8.68
CA ILE A 200 19.87 -6.60 -10.08
C ILE A 200 19.93 -8.01 -10.69
N GLU A 201 20.51 -8.98 -9.97
CA GLU A 201 20.55 -10.39 -10.41
C GLU A 201 19.14 -10.93 -10.64
N ALA A 202 18.21 -10.70 -9.71
CA ALA A 202 16.82 -11.14 -9.82
C ALA A 202 16.10 -10.51 -11.02
N ILE A 203 16.29 -9.19 -11.25
CA ILE A 203 15.70 -8.48 -12.40
C ILE A 203 16.12 -9.11 -13.71
N TYR A 204 17.41 -9.42 -13.89
CA TYR A 204 17.90 -9.96 -15.16
C TYR A 204 17.61 -11.46 -15.32
N LYS A 205 17.45 -12.22 -14.26
CA LYS A 205 16.89 -13.58 -14.32
C LYS A 205 15.43 -13.56 -14.80
N CYS A 206 14.61 -12.62 -14.33
CA CYS A 206 13.27 -12.42 -14.89
C CYS A 206 13.31 -12.05 -16.37
N HIS A 207 14.22 -11.17 -16.78
CA HIS A 207 14.39 -10.78 -18.17
C HIS A 207 14.69 -12.00 -19.07
N GLU A 208 15.57 -12.91 -18.63
CA GLU A 208 15.87 -14.17 -19.34
C GLU A 208 14.63 -15.06 -19.50
N VAL A 209 13.84 -15.24 -18.44
CA VAL A 209 12.59 -16.00 -18.51
C VAL A 209 11.59 -15.34 -19.45
N ASN A 210 11.48 -14.02 -19.42
CA ASN A 210 10.61 -13.26 -20.31
C ASN A 210 10.92 -13.51 -21.80
N GLN A 211 12.19 -13.76 -22.17
CA GLN A 211 12.55 -14.06 -23.56
C GLN A 211 11.89 -15.35 -24.06
N THR A 212 11.72 -16.35 -23.20
CA THR A 212 11.04 -17.62 -23.57
C THR A 212 9.55 -17.38 -23.82
N ILE A 213 8.91 -16.53 -23.01
CA ILE A 213 7.49 -16.17 -23.18
C ILE A 213 7.30 -15.31 -24.43
N ILE A 214 8.18 -14.36 -24.69
CA ILE A 214 8.16 -13.50 -25.89
C ILE A 214 8.30 -14.35 -27.16
N ALA A 215 9.22 -15.31 -27.17
CA ALA A 215 9.37 -16.23 -28.31
C ALA A 215 8.10 -17.05 -28.55
N PHE A 216 7.45 -17.55 -27.51
CA PHE A 216 6.17 -18.21 -27.59
C PHE A 216 5.05 -17.32 -28.15
N MET A 217 4.93 -16.09 -27.68
CA MET A 217 3.96 -15.13 -28.18
C MET A 217 4.20 -14.77 -29.65
N ASN A 218 5.46 -14.59 -30.06
CA ASN A 218 5.83 -14.28 -31.44
C ASN A 218 5.42 -15.43 -32.39
N LYS A 219 5.64 -16.69 -31.98
CA LYS A 219 5.18 -17.87 -32.75
C LYS A 219 3.67 -17.82 -32.94
N ILE A 220 2.90 -17.48 -31.93
CA ILE A 220 1.44 -17.38 -32.03
C ILE A 220 1.05 -16.21 -32.95
N ARG A 221 1.71 -15.05 -32.79
CA ARG A 221 1.48 -13.87 -33.65
C ARG A 221 1.73 -14.17 -35.12
N GLU A 222 2.81 -14.85 -35.45
CA GLU A 222 3.16 -15.24 -36.83
C GLU A 222 2.09 -16.13 -37.48
N GLU A 223 1.45 -16.98 -36.67
CA GLU A 223 0.46 -17.95 -37.19
C GLU A 223 -0.94 -17.38 -37.31
N ILE A 224 -1.37 -16.50 -36.37
CA ILE A 224 -2.75 -16.03 -36.29
C ILE A 224 -2.92 -14.52 -36.02
N GLY A 225 -1.83 -13.78 -35.91
CA GLY A 225 -1.87 -12.35 -35.70
C GLY A 225 -2.60 -11.63 -36.83
N LYS A 226 -3.40 -10.63 -36.46
CA LYS A 226 -4.10 -9.77 -37.42
C LYS A 226 -3.19 -8.64 -37.90
N PRO A 227 -3.32 -8.15 -39.14
CA PRO A 227 -2.73 -6.89 -39.58
C PRO A 227 -3.21 -5.74 -38.68
N LYS A 228 -2.31 -4.83 -38.34
CA LYS A 228 -2.66 -3.67 -37.51
C LYS A 228 -3.53 -2.71 -38.29
N HIS A 229 -4.60 -2.19 -37.66
CA HIS A 229 -5.49 -1.23 -38.31
C HIS A 229 -4.81 0.13 -38.48
N GLU A 230 -5.20 0.85 -39.54
CA GLU A 230 -4.82 2.25 -39.72
C GLU A 230 -5.59 3.14 -38.73
N TYR A 231 -4.98 4.25 -38.31
CA TYR A 231 -5.58 5.18 -37.37
C TYR A 231 -5.23 6.62 -37.76
N THR A 232 -6.01 7.57 -37.28
CA THR A 232 -5.74 9.00 -37.45
C THR A 232 -4.62 9.41 -36.52
N SER A 233 -3.46 9.80 -37.07
CA SER A 233 -2.35 10.31 -36.28
C SER A 233 -2.68 11.70 -35.71
N CYS A 234 -2.39 11.87 -34.40
CA CYS A 234 -2.49 13.16 -33.70
C CYS A 234 -1.11 13.84 -33.56
N ALA A 235 -0.14 13.48 -34.38
CA ALA A 235 1.19 14.09 -34.38
C ALA A 235 1.10 15.56 -34.83
N ILE A 236 1.85 16.42 -34.14
CA ILE A 236 1.92 17.85 -34.48
C ILE A 236 2.71 18.03 -35.78
N PRO A 237 2.19 18.79 -36.78
CA PRO A 237 2.91 19.03 -38.02
C PRO A 237 4.24 19.76 -37.79
N GLU A 238 5.31 19.34 -38.47
CA GLU A 238 6.62 20.03 -38.35
C GLU A 238 6.59 21.48 -38.83
N GLU A 239 5.69 21.81 -39.76
CA GLU A 239 5.43 23.16 -40.20
C GLU A 239 4.97 24.09 -39.08
N MET A 240 4.12 23.57 -38.19
CA MET A 240 3.67 24.30 -37.00
C MET A 240 4.86 24.55 -36.03
N PHE A 241 5.72 23.57 -35.80
CA PHE A 241 6.92 23.78 -34.99
C PHE A 241 7.89 24.78 -35.61
N ALA A 242 8.02 24.81 -36.96
CA ALA A 242 8.83 25.80 -37.64
C ALA A 242 8.29 27.20 -37.38
N ALA A 243 6.99 27.41 -37.56
CA ALA A 243 6.32 28.69 -37.29
C ALA A 243 6.45 29.11 -35.81
N MET A 244 6.28 28.17 -34.89
CA MET A 244 6.47 28.44 -33.45
C MET A 244 7.90 28.92 -33.11
N ARG A 245 8.93 28.34 -33.73
CA ARG A 245 10.33 28.76 -33.55
C ARG A 245 10.63 30.15 -34.08
N GLU A 246 9.89 30.63 -35.10
CA GLU A 246 10.02 31.99 -35.59
C GLU A 246 9.40 33.02 -34.62
N ILE A 247 8.36 32.64 -33.87
CA ILE A 247 7.66 33.52 -32.91
C ILE A 247 8.37 33.54 -31.56
N VAL A 248 8.76 32.35 -31.05
CA VAL A 248 9.48 32.15 -29.81
C VAL A 248 10.68 31.26 -30.08
N THR A 249 11.87 31.84 -30.00
CA THR A 249 13.12 31.09 -30.28
C THR A 249 13.39 30.00 -29.20
N PRO A 250 14.21 28.99 -29.51
CA PRO A 250 14.60 28.01 -28.53
C PRO A 250 15.23 28.60 -27.24
N GLU A 251 15.98 29.70 -27.37
CA GLU A 251 16.60 30.40 -26.25
C GLU A 251 15.55 31.08 -25.37
N GLN A 252 14.52 31.70 -25.97
CA GLN A 252 13.40 32.29 -25.23
C GLN A 252 12.56 31.23 -24.52
N MET A 253 12.36 30.07 -25.14
CA MET A 253 11.69 28.93 -24.48
C MET A 253 12.54 28.37 -23.32
N GLU A 254 13.87 28.29 -23.51
CA GLU A 254 14.79 27.87 -22.44
C GLU A 254 14.74 28.84 -21.25
N GLU A 255 14.77 30.16 -21.50
CA GLU A 255 14.65 31.19 -20.46
C GLU A 255 13.31 31.06 -19.69
N ALA A 256 12.23 30.78 -20.41
CA ALA A 256 10.91 30.64 -19.81
C ALA A 256 10.78 29.42 -18.87
N VAL A 257 11.43 28.31 -19.20
CA VAL A 257 11.38 27.08 -18.39
C VAL A 257 12.46 27.03 -17.31
N PHE A 258 13.52 27.84 -17.38
CA PHE A 258 14.64 27.85 -16.45
C PHE A 258 14.31 28.66 -15.19
N THR A 259 13.68 28.01 -14.22
CA THR A 259 13.37 28.57 -12.90
C THR A 259 13.09 27.43 -11.91
N ASP A 260 13.44 27.63 -10.66
CA ASP A 260 13.14 26.72 -9.55
C ASP A 260 11.69 26.84 -9.06
N GLU A 261 11.01 27.96 -9.38
CA GLU A 261 9.62 28.20 -8.99
C GLU A 261 8.62 27.74 -10.06
N LYS A 262 7.81 26.74 -9.71
CA LYS A 262 6.77 26.17 -10.59
C LYS A 262 5.79 27.24 -11.09
N GLN A 263 5.30 28.11 -10.22
CA GLN A 263 4.29 29.13 -10.58
C GLN A 263 4.84 30.17 -11.55
N VAL A 264 6.10 30.58 -11.35
CA VAL A 264 6.78 31.52 -12.29
C VAL A 264 6.91 30.88 -13.68
N ARG A 265 7.30 29.62 -13.72
CA ARG A 265 7.39 28.87 -14.99
C ARG A 265 6.04 28.74 -15.70
N GLU A 266 4.98 28.39 -14.97
CA GLU A 266 3.63 28.26 -15.52
C GLU A 266 3.14 29.60 -16.10
N GLU A 267 3.43 30.72 -15.42
CA GLU A 267 3.10 32.05 -15.91
C GLU A 267 3.88 32.41 -17.18
N ASN A 268 5.20 32.11 -17.21
CA ASN A 268 6.02 32.35 -18.40
C ASN A 268 5.48 31.57 -19.62
N ILE A 269 5.11 30.32 -19.41
CA ILE A 269 4.56 29.47 -20.48
C ILE A 269 3.17 29.95 -20.92
N ARG A 270 2.33 30.44 -20.00
CA ARG A 270 1.04 31.04 -20.34
C ARG A 270 1.22 32.22 -21.25
N GLN A 271 2.16 33.13 -20.94
CA GLN A 271 2.46 34.28 -21.79
C GLN A 271 2.98 33.88 -23.20
N ILE A 272 3.78 32.81 -23.27
CA ILE A 272 4.23 32.26 -24.57
C ILE A 272 3.05 31.67 -25.34
N THR A 273 2.15 30.95 -24.66
CA THR A 273 0.98 30.35 -25.28
C THR A 273 0.05 31.43 -25.86
N GLU A 274 -0.18 32.53 -25.15
CA GLU A 274 -0.95 33.68 -25.64
C GLU A 274 -0.36 34.30 -26.94
N LYS A 275 0.98 34.40 -27.03
CA LYS A 275 1.62 34.86 -28.30
C LYS A 275 1.35 33.93 -29.48
N PHE A 276 1.32 32.62 -29.24
CA PHE A 276 0.98 31.65 -30.29
C PHE A 276 -0.50 31.70 -30.64
N GLU A 277 -1.40 31.87 -29.66
CA GLU A 277 -2.84 32.05 -29.91
C GLU A 277 -3.12 33.28 -30.82
N GLU A 278 -2.46 34.39 -30.50
CA GLU A 278 -2.56 35.60 -31.32
C GLU A 278 -2.01 35.40 -32.75
N ALA A 279 -0.85 34.75 -32.87
CA ALA A 279 -0.20 34.52 -34.15
C ALA A 279 -0.95 33.52 -35.04
N PHE A 280 -1.60 32.53 -34.44
CA PHE A 280 -2.33 31.47 -35.15
C PHE A 280 -3.85 31.70 -35.16
N ALA A 281 -4.34 32.91 -34.83
CA ALA A 281 -5.77 33.21 -34.68
C ALA A 281 -6.61 32.87 -35.92
N GLU A 282 -6.02 32.90 -37.12
CA GLU A 282 -6.69 32.56 -38.36
C GLU A 282 -6.59 31.06 -38.74
N ASN A 283 -5.87 30.25 -37.98
CA ASN A 283 -5.66 28.82 -38.25
C ASN A 283 -6.32 27.96 -37.18
N GLU A 284 -7.60 27.63 -37.32
CA GLU A 284 -8.38 26.83 -36.37
C GLU A 284 -7.80 25.44 -36.17
N GLU A 285 -7.17 24.80 -37.17
CA GLU A 285 -6.56 23.49 -37.07
C GLU A 285 -5.36 23.51 -36.11
N TRP A 286 -4.51 24.54 -36.20
CA TRP A 286 -3.37 24.70 -35.30
C TRP A 286 -3.80 25.11 -33.90
N LEU A 287 -4.82 25.93 -33.76
CA LEU A 287 -5.36 26.28 -32.42
C LEU A 287 -5.91 25.08 -31.67
N ALA A 288 -6.56 24.14 -32.40
CA ALA A 288 -7.10 22.94 -31.81
C ALA A 288 -6.04 22.02 -31.14
N VAL A 289 -4.78 22.09 -31.62
CA VAL A 289 -3.66 21.25 -31.10
C VAL A 289 -2.56 22.08 -30.42
N LEU A 290 -2.79 23.39 -30.22
CA LEU A 290 -1.78 24.32 -29.72
C LEU A 290 -1.23 23.90 -28.33
N GLY A 291 -2.10 23.45 -27.42
CA GLY A 291 -1.69 22.99 -26.09
C GLY A 291 -0.66 21.85 -26.16
N GLU A 292 -0.90 20.85 -27.00
CA GLU A 292 0.02 19.75 -27.23
C GLU A 292 1.31 20.22 -27.93
N ALA A 293 1.21 21.15 -28.90
CA ALA A 293 2.37 21.71 -29.59
C ALA A 293 3.30 22.47 -28.62
N VAL A 294 2.74 23.29 -27.73
CA VAL A 294 3.48 24.00 -26.67
C VAL A 294 4.14 23.02 -25.72
N TYR A 295 3.40 21.97 -25.30
CA TYR A 295 3.93 20.90 -24.46
C TYR A 295 5.14 20.21 -25.13
N GLN A 296 5.03 19.85 -26.40
CA GLN A 296 6.11 19.20 -27.15
C GLN A 296 7.32 20.14 -27.35
N TYR A 297 7.08 21.43 -27.55
CA TYR A 297 8.16 22.42 -27.68
C TYR A 297 8.94 22.56 -26.37
N GLN A 298 8.25 22.71 -25.23
CA GLN A 298 8.87 22.70 -23.91
C GLN A 298 9.67 21.40 -23.68
N LYS A 299 9.08 20.26 -24.02
CA LYS A 299 9.72 18.95 -23.87
C LYS A 299 11.03 18.86 -24.64
N LYS A 300 11.02 19.26 -25.92
CA LYS A 300 12.23 19.29 -26.78
C LYS A 300 13.30 20.19 -26.17
N THR A 301 12.92 21.37 -25.67
CA THR A 301 13.83 22.35 -25.05
C THR A 301 14.45 21.79 -23.77
N VAL A 302 13.63 21.31 -22.82
CA VAL A 302 14.12 20.79 -21.52
C VAL A 302 15.00 19.55 -21.71
N ARG A 303 14.64 18.65 -22.62
CA ARG A 303 15.47 17.47 -22.92
C ARG A 303 16.83 17.86 -23.50
N LYS A 304 16.88 18.86 -24.38
CA LYS A 304 18.15 19.40 -24.90
C LYS A 304 18.99 20.01 -23.76
N MET A 305 18.41 20.85 -22.92
CA MET A 305 19.08 21.45 -21.77
C MET A 305 19.74 20.38 -20.88
N ILE A 306 19.00 19.32 -20.55
CA ILE A 306 19.50 18.26 -19.68
C ILE A 306 20.57 17.44 -20.40
N LEU A 307 20.28 16.91 -21.59
CA LEU A 307 21.11 15.91 -22.25
C LEU A 307 22.39 16.51 -22.88
N LYS A 308 22.29 17.71 -23.48
CA LYS A 308 23.39 18.34 -24.22
C LYS A 308 24.12 19.40 -23.40
N ASP A 309 23.38 20.20 -22.63
CA ASP A 309 23.93 21.32 -21.90
C ASP A 309 24.19 20.99 -20.43
N HIS A 310 23.82 19.76 -19.96
CA HIS A 310 23.91 19.29 -18.58
C HIS A 310 23.28 20.26 -17.57
N LYS A 311 22.18 20.94 -17.98
CA LYS A 311 21.50 21.99 -17.24
C LYS A 311 20.08 21.54 -16.89
N ARG A 312 19.80 21.39 -15.60
CA ARG A 312 18.45 21.10 -15.13
C ARG A 312 17.59 22.36 -15.10
N PRO A 313 16.25 22.27 -15.29
CA PRO A 313 15.36 23.43 -15.32
C PRO A 313 15.41 24.31 -14.06
N ASP A 314 15.73 23.75 -12.91
CA ASP A 314 15.85 24.45 -11.62
C ASP A 314 17.31 24.80 -11.24
N GLY A 315 18.26 24.62 -12.14
CA GLY A 315 19.66 24.97 -11.96
C GLY A 315 20.48 24.00 -11.11
N ARG A 316 19.89 22.90 -10.61
CA ARG A 316 20.63 21.88 -9.84
C ARG A 316 21.64 21.11 -10.70
N ALA A 317 22.67 20.57 -10.05
CA ALA A 317 23.53 19.54 -10.67
C ALA A 317 22.74 18.23 -10.89
N ILE A 318 23.24 17.37 -11.76
CA ILE A 318 22.56 16.13 -12.21
C ILE A 318 22.26 15.18 -11.04
N ASP A 319 23.13 15.12 -10.04
CA ASP A 319 23.06 14.28 -8.85
C ASP A 319 22.54 15.01 -7.59
N GLN A 320 22.25 16.30 -7.70
CA GLN A 320 21.84 17.12 -6.57
C GLN A 320 20.37 16.89 -6.18
N ILE A 321 20.15 16.64 -4.89
CA ILE A 321 18.84 16.55 -4.26
C ILE A 321 18.32 17.97 -3.96
N ARG A 322 17.00 18.19 -4.10
CA ARG A 322 16.34 19.45 -3.68
C ARG A 322 16.56 19.72 -2.18
N PRO A 323 16.41 20.98 -1.71
CA PRO A 323 16.49 21.29 -0.28
C PRO A 323 15.54 20.40 0.54
N LEU A 324 16.04 19.85 1.65
CA LEU A 324 15.32 18.90 2.49
C LEU A 324 15.07 19.48 3.87
N ALA A 325 13.86 19.21 4.41
CA ALA A 325 13.53 19.46 5.80
C ALA A 325 12.63 18.33 6.35
N ALA A 326 12.79 18.04 7.63
CA ALA A 326 12.00 17.02 8.31
C ALA A 326 11.67 17.50 9.72
N GLU A 327 10.43 17.29 10.17
CA GLU A 327 9.98 17.57 11.52
C GLU A 327 8.96 16.54 12.00
N VAL A 328 8.89 16.35 13.31
CA VAL A 328 7.92 15.46 13.96
C VAL A 328 7.02 16.25 14.90
N ASP A 329 5.87 15.68 15.28
CA ASP A 329 4.90 16.27 16.22
C ASP A 329 4.22 17.56 15.73
N LEU A 330 4.10 17.71 14.42
CA LEU A 330 3.43 18.86 13.81
C LEU A 330 1.96 19.00 14.26
N ILE A 331 1.25 17.88 14.42
CA ILE A 331 -0.17 17.86 14.73
C ILE A 331 -0.37 17.39 16.17
N PRO A 332 -0.96 18.22 17.05
CA PRO A 332 -1.25 17.82 18.43
C PRO A 332 -2.40 16.81 18.49
N ARG A 333 -2.43 15.98 19.54
CA ARG A 333 -3.48 14.99 19.87
C ARG A 333 -3.61 13.80 18.93
N VAL A 334 -2.77 13.68 17.92
CA VAL A 334 -2.63 12.45 17.13
C VAL A 334 -1.63 11.49 17.79
N HIS A 335 -1.60 10.22 17.36
CA HIS A 335 -0.71 9.25 18.00
C HIS A 335 0.74 9.39 17.54
N GLY A 336 0.99 9.91 16.35
CA GLY A 336 2.28 10.30 15.81
C GLY A 336 2.08 11.11 14.54
N SER A 337 2.94 12.08 14.27
CA SER A 337 2.94 12.84 13.03
C SER A 337 4.34 13.27 12.64
N ALA A 338 4.57 13.36 11.34
CA ALA A 338 5.80 13.89 10.78
C ALA A 338 5.51 14.61 9.47
N MET A 339 6.31 15.64 9.18
CA MET A 339 6.32 16.30 7.89
C MET A 339 7.68 16.13 7.23
N PHE A 340 7.67 15.80 5.96
CA PHE A 340 8.86 15.73 5.13
C PHE A 340 8.71 16.67 3.94
N THR A 341 9.67 17.56 3.79
CA THR A 341 9.72 18.58 2.73
C THR A 341 10.92 18.33 1.83
N ARG A 342 10.70 18.35 0.52
CA ARG A 342 11.74 18.27 -0.50
C ARG A 342 11.46 19.27 -1.61
N GLY A 343 12.10 20.42 -1.54
CA GLY A 343 11.77 21.58 -2.36
C GLY A 343 10.28 21.93 -2.24
N GLN A 344 9.57 22.00 -3.35
CA GLN A 344 8.12 22.24 -3.42
C GLN A 344 7.30 20.94 -3.35
N THR A 345 7.73 19.97 -2.57
CA THR A 345 6.95 18.75 -2.25
C THR A 345 6.89 18.59 -0.74
N GLN A 346 5.70 18.65 -0.17
CA GLN A 346 5.45 18.53 1.27
C GLN A 346 4.44 17.44 1.56
N ILE A 347 4.79 16.52 2.43
CA ILE A 347 3.91 15.44 2.91
C ILE A 347 3.85 15.48 4.43
N CYS A 348 2.65 15.54 4.96
CA CYS A 348 2.37 15.31 6.37
C CYS A 348 1.79 13.90 6.54
N ASP A 349 2.45 13.07 7.32
CA ASP A 349 1.94 11.73 7.66
C ASP A 349 1.47 11.68 9.11
N VAL A 350 0.36 11.00 9.34
CA VAL A 350 -0.29 10.86 10.65
C VAL A 350 -0.55 9.38 10.94
N VAL A 351 -0.03 8.92 12.07
CA VAL A 351 -0.22 7.54 12.55
C VAL A 351 -1.32 7.46 13.59
N THR A 352 -2.18 6.47 13.44
CA THR A 352 -3.18 6.05 14.42
C THR A 352 -2.91 4.61 14.83
N LEU A 353 -2.85 4.37 16.14
CA LEU A 353 -2.71 3.06 16.76
C LEU A 353 -4.05 2.63 17.35
N ALA A 354 -4.41 1.36 17.18
CA ALA A 354 -5.66 0.80 17.66
C ALA A 354 -5.48 -0.68 18.09
N PRO A 355 -6.42 -1.27 18.84
CA PRO A 355 -6.42 -2.71 19.11
C PRO A 355 -6.49 -3.54 17.84
N LEU A 356 -6.07 -4.81 17.92
CA LEU A 356 -6.09 -5.75 16.79
C LEU A 356 -7.50 -6.05 16.25
N SER A 357 -8.56 -5.80 17.01
CA SER A 357 -9.95 -5.84 16.50
C SER A 357 -10.25 -4.83 15.39
N GLU A 358 -9.41 -3.79 15.24
CA GLU A 358 -9.57 -2.74 14.22
C GLU A 358 -8.75 -2.99 12.93
N VAL A 359 -8.15 -4.18 12.76
CA VAL A 359 -7.46 -4.55 11.52
C VAL A 359 -8.41 -4.53 10.32
N GLN A 360 -7.91 -4.13 9.17
CA GLN A 360 -8.70 -4.18 7.94
C GLN A 360 -9.03 -5.63 7.59
N LYS A 361 -10.31 -5.91 7.32
CA LYS A 361 -10.75 -7.21 6.81
C LYS A 361 -10.64 -7.22 5.29
N ILE A 362 -10.09 -8.31 4.76
CA ILE A 362 -9.90 -8.52 3.32
C ILE A 362 -10.80 -9.66 2.88
N ASP A 363 -11.59 -9.43 1.83
CA ASP A 363 -12.40 -10.44 1.16
C ASP A 363 -11.92 -10.51 -0.31
N GLY A 364 -10.97 -11.40 -0.57
CA GLY A 364 -10.28 -11.55 -1.85
C GLY A 364 -10.16 -13.00 -2.31
N LEU A 365 -9.43 -13.19 -3.41
CA LEU A 365 -9.17 -14.51 -3.99
C LEU A 365 -8.17 -15.33 -3.16
N ASP A 366 -7.31 -14.67 -2.38
CA ASP A 366 -6.41 -15.34 -1.44
C ASP A 366 -7.15 -15.67 -0.15
N GLU A 367 -7.31 -16.98 0.12
CA GLU A 367 -7.98 -17.45 1.31
C GLU A 367 -7.15 -17.34 2.60
N ASN A 368 -5.84 -17.21 2.48
CA ASN A 368 -4.92 -17.12 3.60
C ASN A 368 -4.83 -15.68 4.14
N VAL A 369 -5.05 -14.68 3.29
CA VAL A 369 -4.95 -13.27 3.67
C VAL A 369 -6.35 -12.71 3.90
N THR A 370 -6.81 -12.76 5.15
CA THR A 370 -8.14 -12.27 5.56
C THR A 370 -8.11 -10.94 6.28
N THR A 371 -6.92 -10.49 6.71
CA THR A 371 -6.74 -9.24 7.47
C THR A 371 -5.45 -8.54 7.07
N LYS A 372 -5.44 -7.21 7.23
CA LYS A 372 -4.24 -6.38 7.08
C LYS A 372 -4.10 -5.51 8.33
N ARG A 373 -2.97 -5.68 9.06
CA ARG A 373 -2.68 -5.00 10.33
C ARG A 373 -2.12 -3.61 10.11
N TYR A 374 -1.22 -3.43 9.14
CA TYR A 374 -0.66 -2.16 8.75
C TYR A 374 -1.36 -1.65 7.49
N MET A 375 -1.91 -0.46 7.57
CA MET A 375 -2.60 0.23 6.49
C MET A 375 -1.89 1.54 6.22
N HIS A 376 -1.48 1.77 4.98
CA HIS A 376 -0.94 3.06 4.56
C HIS A 376 -1.83 3.69 3.50
N HIS A 377 -2.48 4.80 3.85
CA HIS A 377 -3.34 5.57 2.96
C HIS A 377 -2.64 6.84 2.50
N TYR A 378 -2.85 7.21 1.27
CA TYR A 378 -2.26 8.37 0.63
C TYR A 378 -3.33 9.22 -0.01
N ASN A 379 -3.34 10.51 0.27
CA ASN A 379 -4.29 11.47 -0.25
C ASN A 379 -3.55 12.55 -1.07
N PHE A 380 -4.12 12.88 -2.23
CA PHE A 380 -3.60 13.87 -3.15
C PHE A 380 -4.69 14.89 -3.50
N PRO A 381 -4.97 15.86 -2.63
CA PRO A 381 -5.98 16.88 -2.86
C PRO A 381 -5.54 17.86 -3.96
N SER A 382 -6.50 18.43 -4.68
CA SER A 382 -6.23 19.32 -5.82
C SER A 382 -5.44 20.58 -5.46
N TYR A 383 -5.61 21.09 -4.23
CA TYR A 383 -4.85 22.26 -3.77
C TYR A 383 -3.34 22.03 -3.72
N SER A 384 -2.89 20.76 -3.60
CA SER A 384 -1.46 20.42 -3.55
C SER A 384 -0.71 20.76 -4.83
N VAL A 385 -1.41 20.91 -5.93
CA VAL A 385 -0.88 21.35 -7.25
C VAL A 385 -1.48 22.66 -7.71
N GLY A 386 -2.27 23.37 -6.87
CA GLY A 386 -2.90 24.64 -7.21
C GLY A 386 -4.13 24.52 -8.09
N GLU A 387 -4.74 23.32 -8.20
CA GLU A 387 -5.93 23.10 -9.03
C GLU A 387 -7.22 23.15 -8.23
N THR A 388 -8.33 23.47 -8.90
CA THR A 388 -9.68 23.43 -8.33
C THR A 388 -10.42 22.19 -8.85
N LYS A 389 -10.66 21.22 -8.00
CA LYS A 389 -11.44 20.02 -8.33
C LYS A 389 -12.32 19.61 -7.15
N PRO A 390 -13.52 19.04 -7.39
CA PRO A 390 -14.32 18.46 -6.33
C PRO A 390 -13.56 17.33 -5.60
N SER A 391 -13.67 17.31 -4.27
CA SER A 391 -13.13 16.19 -3.49
C SER A 391 -13.91 14.91 -3.80
N ARG A 392 -13.22 13.92 -4.30
CA ARG A 392 -13.73 12.56 -4.55
C ARG A 392 -12.89 11.57 -3.77
N GLY A 393 -13.34 10.34 -3.64
CA GLY A 393 -12.53 9.27 -3.03
C GLY A 393 -11.22 9.05 -3.80
N PRO A 394 -10.26 8.29 -3.22
CA PRO A 394 -8.95 8.07 -3.81
C PRO A 394 -9.06 7.38 -5.19
N GLY A 395 -8.33 7.91 -6.16
CA GLY A 395 -8.19 7.32 -7.48
C GLY A 395 -7.15 6.19 -7.51
N ARG A 396 -7.03 5.53 -8.66
CA ARG A 396 -6.07 4.42 -8.86
C ARG A 396 -4.62 4.84 -8.60
N ARG A 397 -4.27 6.12 -8.86
CA ARG A 397 -2.91 6.65 -8.62
C ARG A 397 -2.61 6.77 -7.13
N GLU A 398 -3.54 7.30 -6.34
CA GLU A 398 -3.40 7.43 -4.89
C GLU A 398 -3.30 6.06 -4.22
N ILE A 399 -4.10 5.09 -4.64
CA ILE A 399 -4.02 3.71 -4.15
C ILE A 399 -2.63 3.12 -4.46
N GLY A 400 -2.12 3.31 -5.66
CA GLY A 400 -0.77 2.85 -6.04
C GLY A 400 0.36 3.50 -5.24
N HIS A 401 0.27 4.80 -4.95
CA HIS A 401 1.26 5.52 -4.15
C HIS A 401 1.23 5.07 -2.68
N GLY A 402 0.03 4.90 -2.11
CA GLY A 402 -0.13 4.36 -0.76
C GLY A 402 0.45 2.95 -0.62
N ALA A 403 0.14 2.07 -1.56
CA ALA A 403 0.65 0.70 -1.57
C ALA A 403 2.18 0.62 -1.72
N LEU A 404 2.80 1.55 -2.43
CA LEU A 404 4.27 1.62 -2.53
C LEU A 404 4.90 1.98 -1.18
N ALA A 405 4.40 3.01 -0.49
CA ALA A 405 4.88 3.40 0.82
C ALA A 405 4.59 2.33 1.90
N GLU A 406 3.44 1.67 1.82
CA GLU A 406 3.10 0.53 2.68
C GLU A 406 4.14 -0.60 2.52
N ARG A 407 4.39 -1.01 1.30
CA ARG A 407 5.36 -2.06 0.94
C ARG A 407 6.78 -1.73 1.40
N ALA A 408 7.14 -0.46 1.31
CA ALA A 408 8.45 0.03 1.74
C ALA A 408 8.71 -0.14 3.24
N LEU A 409 7.67 -0.03 4.07
CA LEU A 409 7.78 0.00 5.52
C LEU A 409 7.46 -1.34 6.20
N VAL A 410 6.68 -2.21 5.55
CA VAL A 410 6.32 -3.54 6.10
C VAL A 410 7.54 -4.34 6.61
N PRO A 411 8.70 -4.38 5.92
CA PRO A 411 9.85 -5.18 6.37
C PRO A 411 10.45 -4.74 7.71
N VAL A 412 10.29 -3.47 8.06
CA VAL A 412 10.87 -2.89 9.29
C VAL A 412 9.88 -2.79 10.44
N LEU A 413 8.62 -3.15 10.24
CA LEU A 413 7.62 -3.15 11.31
C LEU A 413 7.91 -4.26 12.34
N PRO A 414 7.58 -4.02 13.63
CA PRO A 414 7.64 -5.05 14.66
C PRO A 414 6.59 -6.15 14.40
N SER A 415 6.84 -7.34 14.90
CA SER A 415 5.86 -8.43 14.89
C SER A 415 4.62 -8.08 15.73
N VAL A 416 3.55 -8.87 15.59
CA VAL A 416 2.33 -8.70 16.42
C VAL A 416 2.63 -8.96 17.88
N ASP A 417 3.52 -9.90 18.18
CA ASP A 417 3.88 -10.25 19.55
C ASP A 417 4.70 -9.13 20.23
N GLU A 418 5.54 -8.44 19.48
CA GLU A 418 6.35 -7.31 19.98
C GLU A 418 5.52 -6.04 20.13
N PHE A 419 4.54 -5.81 19.23
CA PHE A 419 3.73 -4.59 19.19
C PHE A 419 2.29 -4.90 18.74
N PRO A 420 1.38 -5.28 19.67
CA PRO A 420 0.06 -5.83 19.37
C PRO A 420 -0.98 -4.75 18.98
N TYR A 421 -0.65 -3.91 18.01
CA TYR A 421 -1.53 -2.85 17.51
C TYR A 421 -1.87 -3.05 16.04
N ALA A 422 -3.08 -2.70 15.66
CA ALA A 422 -3.40 -2.27 14.32
C ALA A 422 -2.83 -0.87 14.09
N ILE A 423 -2.16 -0.66 12.97
CA ILE A 423 -1.43 0.58 12.65
C ILE A 423 -2.01 1.17 11.37
N ARG A 424 -2.45 2.42 11.41
CA ARG A 424 -2.88 3.15 10.23
C ARG A 424 -2.05 4.42 10.07
N ALA A 425 -1.28 4.51 8.98
CA ALA A 425 -0.61 5.72 8.52
C ALA A 425 -1.44 6.39 7.43
N VAL A 426 -1.52 7.71 7.46
CA VAL A 426 -2.21 8.51 6.44
C VAL A 426 -1.30 9.65 6.02
N SER A 427 -0.85 9.59 4.77
CA SER A 427 -0.05 10.65 4.16
C SER A 427 -0.94 11.65 3.43
N GLU A 428 -0.93 12.89 3.90
CA GLU A 428 -1.61 14.02 3.29
C GLU A 428 -0.62 14.84 2.47
N THR A 429 -0.87 14.99 1.18
CA THR A 429 -0.03 15.82 0.30
C THR A 429 -0.42 17.29 0.46
N PHE A 430 0.47 18.09 1.06
CA PHE A 430 0.23 19.53 1.22
C PHE A 430 0.68 20.30 -0.03
N GLU A 431 1.80 19.91 -0.63
CA GLU A 431 2.33 20.50 -1.85
C GLU A 431 3.03 19.43 -2.71
N SER A 432 2.94 19.55 -4.04
CA SER A 432 3.54 18.58 -4.95
C SER A 432 4.21 19.22 -6.16
N ASN A 433 5.51 18.92 -6.30
CA ASN A 433 6.29 19.15 -7.51
C ASN A 433 7.18 17.93 -7.81
N GLY A 434 6.55 16.74 -7.92
CA GLY A 434 7.20 15.47 -8.27
C GLY A 434 7.61 14.61 -7.08
N SER A 435 7.50 13.30 -7.28
CA SER A 435 7.93 12.21 -6.37
C SER A 435 7.35 12.28 -4.94
N THR A 436 6.06 12.54 -4.84
CA THR A 436 5.34 12.63 -3.54
C THR A 436 5.28 11.31 -2.79
N SER A 437 5.21 10.16 -3.47
CA SER A 437 5.19 8.84 -2.83
C SER A 437 6.47 8.54 -2.05
N MET A 438 7.62 9.03 -2.52
CA MET A 438 8.89 8.87 -1.81
C MET A 438 8.97 9.77 -0.59
N ALA A 439 8.47 11.00 -0.68
CA ALA A 439 8.31 11.87 0.49
C ALA A 439 7.34 11.28 1.52
N SER A 440 6.26 10.62 1.05
CA SER A 440 5.31 9.88 1.89
C SER A 440 6.00 8.75 2.66
N THR A 441 6.88 7.97 2.03
CA THR A 441 7.65 6.93 2.71
C THR A 441 8.53 7.49 3.83
N CYS A 442 9.25 8.60 3.57
CA CYS A 442 10.10 9.25 4.57
C CYS A 442 9.25 9.82 5.76
N ALA A 443 8.16 10.52 5.45
CA ALA A 443 7.25 11.06 6.47
C ALA A 443 6.63 9.94 7.32
N SER A 444 6.13 8.87 6.69
CA SER A 444 5.55 7.72 7.40
C SER A 444 6.56 7.00 8.29
N CYS A 445 7.79 6.82 7.83
CA CYS A 445 8.85 6.24 8.66
C CYS A 445 9.04 7.04 9.95
N MET A 446 9.14 8.37 9.86
CA MET A 446 9.31 9.25 11.02
C MET A 446 8.05 9.32 11.89
N SER A 447 6.86 9.33 11.31
CA SER A 447 5.60 9.38 12.08
C SER A 447 5.35 8.08 12.86
N LEU A 448 5.73 6.91 12.30
CA LEU A 448 5.75 5.64 13.02
C LEU A 448 6.70 5.69 14.23
N MET A 449 7.92 6.21 14.03
CA MET A 449 8.90 6.40 15.12
C MET A 449 8.37 7.36 16.19
N ALA A 450 7.74 8.46 15.78
CA ALA A 450 7.13 9.44 16.69
C ALA A 450 5.92 8.88 17.44
N ALA A 451 5.18 7.94 16.85
CA ALA A 451 4.08 7.23 17.50
C ALA A 451 4.56 6.20 18.55
N GLY A 452 5.85 5.89 18.61
CA GLY A 452 6.40 4.87 19.49
C GLY A 452 6.29 3.45 18.90
N VAL A 453 6.11 3.32 17.58
CA VAL A 453 6.20 2.03 16.90
C VAL A 453 7.68 1.64 16.83
N PRO A 454 8.11 0.51 17.42
CA PRO A 454 9.52 0.10 17.46
C PRO A 454 9.94 -0.51 16.11
N ILE A 455 9.98 0.32 15.05
CA ILE A 455 10.49 -0.12 13.76
C ILE A 455 11.96 -0.54 13.89
N LYS A 456 12.34 -1.58 13.15
CA LYS A 456 13.67 -2.18 13.24
C LYS A 456 14.77 -1.28 12.71
N LYS A 457 14.48 -0.53 11.65
CA LYS A 457 15.42 0.35 10.95
C LYS A 457 14.68 1.50 10.28
N MET A 458 15.37 2.62 10.07
CA MET A 458 14.88 3.73 9.29
C MET A 458 14.83 3.38 7.81
N VAL A 459 13.79 3.85 7.12
CA VAL A 459 13.59 3.67 5.68
C VAL A 459 13.43 5.04 5.03
N ALA A 460 14.19 5.27 3.97
CA ALA A 460 14.00 6.43 3.10
C ALA A 460 13.66 6.00 1.67
N GLY A 461 13.07 6.91 0.91
CA GLY A 461 12.76 6.74 -0.50
C GLY A 461 13.15 7.95 -1.33
N ILE A 462 13.59 7.70 -2.56
CA ILE A 462 13.91 8.72 -3.55
C ILE A 462 13.58 8.22 -4.95
N SER A 463 13.42 9.16 -5.90
CA SER A 463 13.28 8.84 -7.32
C SER A 463 14.51 9.28 -8.10
N CYS A 464 14.81 8.51 -9.15
CA CYS A 464 15.69 8.90 -10.23
C CYS A 464 14.88 9.02 -11.53
N GLY A 465 15.27 9.96 -12.38
CA GLY A 465 14.77 10.09 -13.74
C GLY A 465 15.82 9.75 -14.78
N LEU A 466 15.40 9.75 -16.02
CA LEU A 466 16.23 9.48 -17.18
C LEU A 466 15.83 10.40 -18.32
N VAL A 467 16.83 10.91 -19.02
CA VAL A 467 16.66 11.52 -20.34
C VAL A 467 17.58 10.78 -21.29
N THR A 468 17.02 10.23 -22.38
CA THR A 468 17.76 9.51 -23.42
C THR A 468 17.88 10.36 -24.69
N GLY A 469 18.94 10.14 -25.45
CA GLY A 469 19.11 10.67 -26.78
C GLY A 469 18.77 9.65 -27.88
N ASP A 470 19.52 9.74 -28.98
CA ASP A 470 19.23 8.93 -30.18
C ASP A 470 19.76 7.48 -30.10
N THR A 471 20.68 7.22 -29.20
CA THR A 471 21.30 5.89 -28.99
C THR A 471 21.16 5.43 -27.55
N ASP A 472 21.33 4.14 -27.34
CA ASP A 472 21.26 3.54 -25.99
C ASP A 472 22.36 4.02 -25.03
N ASP A 473 23.46 4.54 -25.56
CA ASP A 473 24.59 5.08 -24.80
C ASP A 473 24.50 6.60 -24.56
N ASP A 474 23.56 7.31 -25.25
CA ASP A 474 23.33 8.75 -25.08
C ASP A 474 22.19 8.94 -24.04
N TYR A 475 22.56 8.97 -22.76
CA TYR A 475 21.59 9.13 -21.68
C TYR A 475 22.17 9.84 -20.46
N LEU A 476 21.31 10.41 -19.64
CA LEU A 476 21.63 10.94 -18.32
C LEU A 476 20.59 10.46 -17.28
N VAL A 477 21.11 9.92 -16.17
CA VAL A 477 20.29 9.61 -14.98
C VAL A 477 20.28 10.82 -14.05
N LEU A 478 19.10 11.26 -13.64
CA LEU A 478 18.88 12.42 -12.76
C LEU A 478 18.48 11.96 -11.36
N THR A 479 19.19 12.40 -10.33
CA THR A 479 18.75 12.14 -8.94
C THR A 479 17.71 13.15 -8.52
N ASP A 480 16.65 12.70 -7.84
CA ASP A 480 15.54 13.53 -7.31
C ASP A 480 14.87 14.39 -8.38
N ILE A 481 14.05 13.77 -9.22
CA ILE A 481 13.32 14.48 -10.26
C ILE A 481 12.19 15.34 -9.71
N GLN A 482 12.03 16.54 -10.27
CA GLN A 482 10.87 17.38 -10.10
C GLN A 482 9.77 17.09 -11.16
N GLY A 483 8.60 17.71 -10.98
CA GLY A 483 7.44 17.46 -11.87
C GLY A 483 7.74 17.62 -13.35
N LEU A 484 8.46 18.69 -13.76
CA LEU A 484 8.80 18.94 -15.16
C LEU A 484 9.72 17.84 -15.73
N GLU A 485 10.67 17.37 -14.94
CA GLU A 485 11.59 16.28 -15.32
C GLU A 485 10.88 14.93 -15.38
N ASP A 486 9.88 14.69 -14.50
CA ASP A 486 8.98 13.55 -14.63
C ASP A 486 8.15 13.62 -15.92
N PHE A 487 7.54 14.76 -16.24
CA PHE A 487 6.71 14.91 -17.44
C PHE A 487 7.51 14.73 -18.74
N PHE A 488 8.68 15.35 -18.85
CA PHE A 488 9.47 15.40 -20.08
C PHE A 488 10.56 14.33 -20.19
N GLY A 489 10.92 13.70 -19.06
CA GLY A 489 11.86 12.59 -19.03
C GLY A 489 11.24 11.27 -19.50
N ASP A 490 12.06 10.25 -19.49
CA ASP A 490 11.74 8.91 -19.99
C ASP A 490 11.45 7.90 -18.88
N LEU A 491 11.81 8.21 -17.62
CA LEU A 491 11.76 7.32 -16.48
C LEU A 491 11.44 8.06 -15.19
N ASP A 492 10.60 7.45 -14.36
CA ASP A 492 10.45 7.72 -12.94
C ASP A 492 10.74 6.42 -12.18
N PHE A 493 11.95 6.31 -11.63
CA PHE A 493 12.46 5.12 -10.95
C PHE A 493 12.55 5.36 -9.45
N LYS A 494 11.60 4.79 -8.72
CA LYS A 494 11.44 4.95 -7.27
C LYS A 494 12.04 3.79 -6.54
N VAL A 495 12.93 4.05 -5.59
CA VAL A 495 13.54 3.02 -4.73
C VAL A 495 13.46 3.45 -3.28
N THR A 496 13.02 2.53 -2.44
CA THR A 496 13.02 2.67 -0.98
C THR A 496 13.94 1.62 -0.36
N GLY A 497 14.47 1.92 0.80
CA GLY A 497 15.29 0.96 1.53
C GLY A 497 15.89 1.52 2.80
N THR A 498 16.54 0.63 3.53
CA THR A 498 17.38 0.89 4.69
C THR A 498 18.86 1.06 4.25
N HIS A 499 19.77 1.15 5.21
CA HIS A 499 21.21 1.07 4.94
C HIS A 499 21.64 -0.30 4.38
N ASP A 500 20.94 -1.37 4.73
CA ASP A 500 21.32 -2.74 4.40
C ASP A 500 20.78 -3.22 3.05
N GLY A 501 19.65 -2.68 2.58
CA GLY A 501 19.09 -3.10 1.33
C GLY A 501 17.77 -2.44 0.94
N ILE A 502 17.25 -2.88 -0.18
CA ILE A 502 16.03 -2.38 -0.81
C ILE A 502 14.80 -2.98 -0.13
N THR A 503 13.78 -2.14 0.12
CA THR A 503 12.48 -2.56 0.63
C THR A 503 11.37 -2.49 -0.41
N ALA A 504 11.42 -1.53 -1.35
CA ALA A 504 10.52 -1.52 -2.50
C ALA A 504 11.13 -0.81 -3.72
N ILE A 505 10.64 -1.20 -4.91
CA ILE A 505 10.92 -0.53 -6.18
C ILE A 505 9.61 -0.33 -6.94
N GLN A 506 9.49 0.81 -7.61
CA GLN A 506 8.48 1.04 -8.63
C GLN A 506 9.11 1.83 -9.79
N MET A 507 8.94 1.31 -11.00
CA MET A 507 9.45 1.92 -12.23
C MET A 507 8.30 2.27 -13.17
N ASP A 508 8.20 3.53 -13.53
CA ASP A 508 7.31 4.05 -14.57
C ASP A 508 8.16 4.56 -15.74
N ILE A 509 7.89 4.08 -16.96
CA ILE A 509 8.71 4.35 -18.15
C ILE A 509 7.86 4.87 -19.32
N LYS A 510 8.47 5.70 -20.18
CA LYS A 510 7.83 6.29 -21.37
C LYS A 510 8.51 5.92 -22.69
N ILE A 511 9.50 5.04 -22.64
CA ILE A 511 10.25 4.49 -23.77
C ILE A 511 10.18 2.97 -23.79
N HIS A 512 10.73 2.31 -24.81
CA HIS A 512 10.61 0.87 -25.02
C HIS A 512 11.52 0.00 -24.15
N GLY A 513 12.04 0.53 -23.05
CA GLY A 513 12.80 -0.22 -22.05
C GLY A 513 14.17 0.37 -21.74
N LEU A 514 14.78 -0.18 -20.69
CA LEU A 514 16.07 0.22 -20.15
C LEU A 514 17.13 -0.85 -20.43
N THR A 515 18.33 -0.40 -20.71
CA THR A 515 19.52 -1.25 -20.76
C THR A 515 20.02 -1.54 -19.34
N ARG A 516 20.84 -2.56 -19.18
CA ARG A 516 21.40 -2.97 -17.88
C ARG A 516 22.21 -1.85 -17.21
N PRO A 517 23.12 -1.13 -17.91
CA PRO A 517 23.86 -0.02 -17.29
C PRO A 517 22.97 1.06 -16.68
N ILE A 518 21.85 1.40 -17.34
CA ILE A 518 20.91 2.40 -16.82
C ILE A 518 20.24 1.93 -15.52
N VAL A 519 19.81 0.67 -15.46
CA VAL A 519 19.19 0.10 -14.24
C VAL A 519 20.20 0.06 -13.09
N GLU A 520 21.44 -0.35 -13.36
CA GLU A 520 22.50 -0.41 -12.35
C GLU A 520 22.84 0.99 -11.82
N GLU A 521 22.97 1.99 -12.71
CA GLU A 521 23.25 3.38 -12.33
C GLU A 521 22.10 3.97 -11.51
N ALA A 522 20.85 3.78 -11.92
CA ALA A 522 19.68 4.28 -11.20
C ALA A 522 19.58 3.69 -9.78
N ILE A 523 19.84 2.39 -9.63
CA ILE A 523 19.87 1.73 -8.32
C ILE A 523 21.00 2.29 -7.45
N ALA A 524 22.20 2.49 -7.99
CA ALA A 524 23.34 3.04 -7.25
C ALA A 524 23.05 4.47 -6.77
N ARG A 525 22.59 5.36 -7.66
CA ARG A 525 22.26 6.75 -7.32
C ARG A 525 21.16 6.85 -6.27
N THR A 526 20.13 6.01 -6.37
CA THR A 526 19.07 5.99 -5.35
C THR A 526 19.56 5.50 -4.00
N ARG A 527 20.55 4.59 -3.95
CA ARG A 527 21.18 4.15 -2.70
C ARG A 527 21.90 5.31 -2.01
N GLU A 528 22.77 6.01 -2.72
CA GLU A 528 23.52 7.16 -2.20
C GLU A 528 22.57 8.23 -1.64
N ALA A 529 21.53 8.56 -2.39
CA ALA A 529 20.53 9.55 -1.99
C ALA A 529 19.72 9.11 -0.76
N ARG A 530 19.30 7.84 -0.66
CA ARG A 530 18.57 7.31 0.51
C ARG A 530 19.42 7.37 1.79
N VAL A 531 20.66 6.95 1.71
CA VAL A 531 21.59 7.01 2.84
C VAL A 531 21.77 8.46 3.31
N TYR A 532 21.98 9.39 2.40
CA TYR A 532 22.06 10.82 2.72
C TYR A 532 20.80 11.35 3.41
N ILE A 533 19.60 11.00 2.90
CA ILE A 533 18.32 11.43 3.48
C ILE A 533 18.17 10.90 4.91
N MET A 534 18.50 9.63 5.15
CA MET A 534 18.41 9.03 6.49
C MET A 534 19.38 9.69 7.46
N ASP A 535 20.67 9.83 7.07
CA ASP A 535 21.73 10.26 7.98
C ASP A 535 21.72 11.77 8.23
N GLU A 536 21.46 12.57 7.19
CA GLU A 536 21.61 14.01 7.26
C GLU A 536 20.30 14.78 7.51
N VAL A 537 19.14 14.12 7.35
CA VAL A 537 17.85 14.80 7.46
C VAL A 537 16.92 14.12 8.46
N MET A 538 16.55 12.86 8.21
CA MET A 538 15.54 12.16 9.01
C MET A 538 16.05 11.89 10.44
N SER A 539 17.29 11.44 10.60
CA SER A 539 17.91 11.17 11.90
C SER A 539 18.03 12.42 12.79
N LYS A 540 18.13 13.62 12.19
CA LYS A 540 18.16 14.89 12.93
C LYS A 540 16.79 15.29 13.47
N ALA A 541 15.70 14.88 12.79
CA ALA A 541 14.34 15.09 13.25
C ALA A 541 13.95 14.06 14.32
N ILE A 542 14.28 12.80 14.09
CA ILE A 542 14.06 11.70 15.03
C ILE A 542 15.06 10.57 14.74
N ALA A 543 15.99 10.33 15.67
CA ALA A 543 17.07 9.35 15.50
C ALA A 543 16.62 7.90 15.79
N GLU A 544 15.74 7.71 16.76
CA GLU A 544 15.26 6.40 17.23
C GLU A 544 13.75 6.46 17.49
N PRO A 545 13.03 5.33 17.36
CA PRO A 545 11.65 5.24 17.78
C PRO A 545 11.48 5.63 19.26
N ARG A 546 10.40 6.33 19.57
CA ARG A 546 10.05 6.63 20.97
C ARG A 546 9.83 5.33 21.74
N LYS A 547 10.27 5.30 22.99
CA LYS A 547 10.18 4.12 23.86
C LYS A 547 8.75 3.80 24.30
N GLU A 548 7.89 4.81 24.36
CA GLU A 548 6.49 4.65 24.73
C GLU A 548 5.60 5.26 23.63
N VAL A 549 4.41 4.69 23.47
CA VAL A 549 3.38 5.27 22.64
C VAL A 549 2.94 6.62 23.20
N ASN A 550 2.50 7.53 22.32
CA ASN A 550 2.03 8.85 22.69
C ASN A 550 0.92 8.78 23.75
N GLU A 551 0.79 9.85 24.58
CA GLU A 551 -0.22 9.91 25.64
C GLU A 551 -1.66 9.75 25.12
N TRP A 552 -1.94 10.19 23.90
CA TRP A 552 -3.23 10.07 23.23
C TRP A 552 -3.47 8.69 22.61
N ALA A 553 -2.41 7.92 22.39
CA ALA A 553 -2.52 6.57 21.87
C ALA A 553 -3.07 5.61 22.94
N PRO A 554 -3.91 4.64 22.56
CA PRO A 554 -4.34 3.61 23.48
C PRO A 554 -3.12 2.77 23.91
N LYS A 555 -3.02 2.50 25.19
CA LYS A 555 -2.04 1.58 25.78
C LYS A 555 -2.63 0.19 25.83
N ILE A 556 -1.84 -0.82 25.50
CA ILE A 556 -2.27 -2.22 25.53
C ILE A 556 -1.41 -2.96 26.56
N GLU A 557 -2.06 -3.62 27.51
CA GLU A 557 -1.43 -4.59 28.39
C GLU A 557 -1.99 -5.99 28.10
N GLN A 558 -1.10 -6.95 28.02
CA GLN A 558 -1.45 -8.35 27.76
C GLN A 558 -1.27 -9.20 29.00
N ILE A 559 -2.24 -10.07 29.25
CA ILE A 559 -2.16 -11.13 30.23
C ILE A 559 -2.58 -12.45 29.59
N THR A 560 -2.10 -13.55 30.14
CA THR A 560 -2.53 -14.89 29.71
C THR A 560 -3.41 -15.50 30.77
N ILE A 561 -4.54 -16.06 30.40
CA ILE A 561 -5.47 -16.81 31.26
C ILE A 561 -5.57 -18.25 30.78
N ASP A 562 -6.05 -19.14 31.64
CA ASP A 562 -6.37 -20.51 31.25
C ASP A 562 -7.49 -20.49 30.19
N PRO A 563 -7.30 -21.12 29.00
CA PRO A 563 -8.32 -21.20 27.98
C PRO A 563 -9.67 -21.71 28.47
N ASN A 564 -9.70 -22.59 29.44
CA ASN A 564 -10.92 -23.10 30.08
C ASN A 564 -11.70 -22.02 30.88
N LYS A 565 -11.04 -20.91 31.22
CA LYS A 565 -11.62 -19.75 31.92
C LYS A 565 -12.12 -18.64 31.01
N ILE A 566 -11.89 -18.74 29.73
CA ILE A 566 -12.37 -17.74 28.75
C ILE A 566 -13.88 -17.55 28.87
N GLY A 567 -14.62 -18.67 29.02
CA GLY A 567 -16.07 -18.64 29.21
C GLY A 567 -16.53 -17.86 30.44
N ASP A 568 -15.77 -17.88 31.52
CA ASP A 568 -16.06 -17.14 32.76
C ASP A 568 -15.85 -15.64 32.55
N VAL A 569 -14.81 -15.25 31.84
CA VAL A 569 -14.49 -13.83 31.52
C VAL A 569 -15.50 -13.26 30.53
N VAL A 570 -15.87 -14.01 29.49
CA VAL A 570 -16.86 -13.59 28.50
C VAL A 570 -18.27 -13.53 29.12
N GLY A 571 -18.60 -14.54 29.90
CA GLY A 571 -19.91 -14.69 30.52
C GLY A 571 -21.01 -15.06 29.55
N GLN A 572 -22.20 -15.35 30.06
CA GLN A 572 -23.35 -15.73 29.23
C GLN A 572 -23.72 -14.59 28.24
N LYS A 573 -23.64 -14.87 26.94
CA LYS A 573 -23.88 -13.89 25.86
C LYS A 573 -23.04 -12.60 25.97
N GLY A 574 -21.82 -12.71 26.51
CA GLY A 574 -20.90 -11.57 26.65
C GLY A 574 -21.19 -10.66 27.86
N LYS A 575 -22.09 -11.04 28.79
CA LYS A 575 -22.51 -10.17 29.90
C LYS A 575 -21.37 -9.71 30.77
N THR A 576 -20.48 -10.64 31.18
CA THR A 576 -19.37 -10.34 32.11
C THR A 576 -18.35 -9.39 31.47
N ILE A 577 -17.87 -9.70 30.26
CA ILE A 577 -16.90 -8.85 29.57
C ILE A 577 -17.47 -7.46 29.28
N ASN A 578 -18.72 -7.36 28.83
CA ASN A 578 -19.37 -6.07 28.59
C ASN A 578 -19.51 -5.23 29.87
N GLU A 579 -19.72 -5.86 31.01
CA GLU A 579 -19.78 -5.18 32.29
C GLU A 579 -18.41 -4.68 32.76
N ILE A 580 -17.33 -5.46 32.54
CA ILE A 580 -15.94 -4.99 32.78
C ILE A 580 -15.68 -3.76 31.92
N ILE A 581 -15.99 -3.81 30.60
CA ILE A 581 -15.84 -2.70 29.67
C ILE A 581 -16.63 -1.48 30.14
N ALA A 582 -17.90 -1.64 30.53
CA ALA A 582 -18.75 -0.55 31.02
C ALA A 582 -18.22 0.13 32.30
N ARG A 583 -17.65 -0.66 33.24
CA ARG A 583 -17.09 -0.16 34.51
C ARG A 583 -15.74 0.52 34.37
N THR A 584 -14.97 0.21 33.32
CA THR A 584 -13.59 0.67 33.18
C THR A 584 -13.37 1.57 31.95
N GLY A 585 -14.22 1.47 30.92
CA GLY A 585 -14.06 2.21 29.66
C GLY A 585 -12.98 1.67 28.74
N VAL A 586 -12.39 0.48 29.03
CA VAL A 586 -11.37 -0.17 28.21
C VAL A 586 -12.01 -1.01 27.10
N LYS A 587 -11.22 -1.38 26.08
CA LYS A 587 -11.54 -2.45 25.12
C LYS A 587 -10.80 -3.72 25.55
N ILE A 588 -11.42 -4.89 25.37
CA ILE A 588 -10.83 -6.19 25.76
C ILE A 588 -10.99 -7.13 24.56
N ASP A 589 -9.88 -7.68 24.11
CA ASP A 589 -9.82 -8.74 23.08
C ASP A 589 -9.24 -10.01 23.71
N ILE A 590 -9.82 -11.17 23.42
CA ILE A 590 -9.40 -12.47 23.95
C ILE A 590 -9.23 -13.44 22.79
N THR A 591 -8.07 -14.11 22.72
CA THR A 591 -7.83 -15.17 21.73
C THR A 591 -8.26 -16.53 22.30
N ASP A 592 -8.46 -17.50 21.41
CA ASP A 592 -8.86 -18.87 21.79
C ASP A 592 -7.77 -19.58 22.63
N GLU A 593 -6.52 -19.13 22.55
CA GLU A 593 -5.39 -19.63 23.35
C GLU A 593 -5.30 -18.99 24.76
N GLY A 594 -6.17 -18.04 25.07
CA GLY A 594 -6.23 -17.38 26.37
C GLY A 594 -5.35 -16.14 26.52
N ALA A 595 -4.83 -15.58 25.42
CA ALA A 595 -4.20 -14.27 25.47
C ALA A 595 -5.28 -13.18 25.54
N VAL A 596 -5.20 -12.34 26.58
CA VAL A 596 -6.14 -11.23 26.82
C VAL A 596 -5.41 -9.91 26.64
N SER A 597 -5.84 -9.10 25.70
CA SER A 597 -5.35 -7.75 25.45
C SER A 597 -6.33 -6.73 26.03
N VAL A 598 -5.89 -5.94 26.98
CA VAL A 598 -6.69 -4.85 27.58
C VAL A 598 -6.17 -3.51 27.08
N CYS A 599 -7.01 -2.75 26.40
CA CYS A 599 -6.64 -1.55 25.67
C CYS A 599 -7.42 -0.33 26.20
N GLY A 600 -6.70 0.75 26.50
CA GLY A 600 -7.27 2.02 26.96
C GLY A 600 -6.26 3.15 27.01
N THR A 601 -6.71 4.38 27.18
CA THR A 601 -5.84 5.55 27.33
C THR A 601 -5.38 5.78 28.77
N ASP A 602 -6.15 5.30 29.76
CA ASP A 602 -5.87 5.40 31.18
C ASP A 602 -5.27 4.11 31.74
N LYS A 603 -4.00 4.16 32.19
CA LYS A 603 -3.31 3.03 32.82
C LYS A 603 -4.05 2.50 34.06
N THR A 604 -4.71 3.37 34.81
CA THR A 604 -5.45 2.98 36.02
C THR A 604 -6.70 2.16 35.65
N ALA A 605 -7.38 2.55 34.59
CA ALA A 605 -8.54 1.81 34.07
C ALA A 605 -8.13 0.43 33.53
N ILE A 606 -6.99 0.34 32.84
CA ILE A 606 -6.41 -0.91 32.33
C ILE A 606 -6.08 -1.86 33.51
N ALA A 607 -5.34 -1.35 34.52
CA ALA A 607 -4.99 -2.13 35.70
C ALA A 607 -6.22 -2.68 36.42
N LYS A 608 -7.26 -1.84 36.58
CA LYS A 608 -8.53 -2.24 37.19
C LYS A 608 -9.26 -3.33 36.39
N ALA A 609 -9.25 -3.27 35.07
CA ALA A 609 -9.85 -4.31 34.23
C ALA A 609 -9.06 -5.61 34.33
N ILE A 610 -7.74 -5.56 34.33
CA ILE A 610 -6.86 -6.72 34.51
C ILE A 610 -7.09 -7.38 35.88
N ASP A 611 -7.22 -6.58 36.94
CA ASP A 611 -7.50 -7.12 38.27
C ASP A 611 -8.87 -7.82 38.31
N MET A 612 -9.90 -7.25 37.67
CA MET A 612 -11.21 -7.93 37.55
C MET A 612 -11.10 -9.27 36.82
N ILE A 613 -10.36 -9.31 35.69
CA ILE A 613 -10.14 -10.56 34.93
C ILE A 613 -9.39 -11.59 35.77
N LYS A 614 -8.33 -11.16 36.45
CA LYS A 614 -7.58 -12.06 37.38
C LYS A 614 -8.47 -12.62 38.48
N ILE A 615 -9.33 -11.81 39.08
CA ILE A 615 -10.28 -12.25 40.11
C ILE A 615 -11.25 -13.29 39.54
N ILE A 616 -11.75 -13.07 38.33
CA ILE A 616 -12.71 -14.00 37.67
C ILE A 616 -12.05 -15.33 37.37
N THR A 617 -10.81 -15.32 36.87
CA THR A 617 -10.09 -16.51 36.39
C THR A 617 -9.38 -17.31 37.51
N THR A 618 -9.16 -16.69 38.67
CA THR A 618 -8.49 -17.34 39.82
C THR A 618 -9.49 -17.93 40.77
N ASP A 619 -9.28 -19.16 41.20
CA ASP A 619 -10.05 -19.76 42.28
C ASP A 619 -9.56 -19.19 43.64
N PHE A 620 -10.51 -18.77 44.49
CA PHE A 620 -10.15 -18.20 45.78
C PHE A 620 -9.59 -19.28 46.71
N ALA A 621 -8.41 -19.00 47.27
CA ALA A 621 -7.77 -19.88 48.23
C ALA A 621 -8.34 -19.64 49.64
N GLU A 622 -8.43 -20.72 50.43
CA GLU A 622 -8.77 -20.63 51.85
C GLU A 622 -7.76 -19.74 52.59
N GLY A 623 -8.27 -18.82 53.39
CA GLY A 623 -7.45 -17.81 54.09
C GLY A 623 -7.15 -16.55 53.27
N GLN A 624 -7.49 -16.47 51.98
CA GLN A 624 -7.29 -15.30 51.16
C GLN A 624 -8.20 -14.15 51.63
N ILE A 625 -7.62 -12.95 51.78
CA ILE A 625 -8.36 -11.73 52.13
C ILE A 625 -8.70 -10.96 50.85
N LEU A 626 -9.97 -10.59 50.70
CA LEU A 626 -10.53 -9.91 49.55
C LEU A 626 -11.45 -8.76 49.97
N THR A 627 -11.63 -7.78 49.10
CA THR A 627 -12.65 -6.75 49.27
C THR A 627 -13.80 -7.00 48.30
N GLY A 628 -14.99 -7.22 48.81
CA GLY A 628 -16.22 -7.42 48.04
C GLY A 628 -17.22 -6.27 48.24
N THR A 629 -18.10 -6.08 47.29
CA THR A 629 -19.22 -5.12 47.36
C THR A 629 -20.51 -5.86 47.65
N VAL A 630 -21.29 -5.44 48.62
CA VAL A 630 -22.59 -6.05 48.97
C VAL A 630 -23.58 -5.78 47.83
N VAL A 631 -23.99 -6.82 47.09
CA VAL A 631 -24.91 -6.74 45.96
C VAL A 631 -26.32 -7.28 46.26
N SER A 632 -26.44 -8.13 47.28
CA SER A 632 -27.75 -8.64 47.70
C SER A 632 -27.71 -9.04 49.17
N ILE A 633 -28.79 -8.75 49.89
CA ILE A 633 -28.98 -9.11 51.28
C ILE A 633 -30.19 -10.06 51.39
N LYS A 634 -30.02 -11.14 52.14
CA LYS A 634 -31.05 -12.14 52.45
C LYS A 634 -31.09 -12.38 53.96
N GLU A 635 -32.15 -12.95 54.49
CA GLU A 635 -32.29 -13.27 55.90
C GLU A 635 -31.12 -14.11 56.47
N PHE A 636 -30.49 -14.96 55.63
CA PHE A 636 -29.43 -15.87 56.03
C PHE A 636 -28.01 -15.34 55.76
N GLY A 637 -27.87 -14.20 55.12
CA GLY A 637 -26.52 -13.65 54.81
C GLY A 637 -26.53 -12.62 53.70
N ALA A 638 -25.31 -12.11 53.39
CA ALA A 638 -25.08 -11.14 52.31
C ALA A 638 -24.30 -11.78 51.15
N PHE A 639 -24.63 -11.39 49.91
CA PHE A 639 -23.86 -11.73 48.74
C PHE A 639 -22.96 -10.59 48.37
N LEU A 640 -21.69 -10.93 48.15
CA LEU A 640 -20.63 -9.99 47.81
C LEU A 640 -20.16 -10.23 46.37
N GLU A 641 -20.08 -9.21 45.59
CA GLU A 641 -19.44 -9.25 44.30
C GLU A 641 -17.97 -8.80 44.42
N PHE A 642 -17.05 -9.62 43.92
CA PHE A 642 -15.61 -9.34 43.85
C PHE A 642 -15.17 -8.82 42.47
N ALA A 643 -15.82 -9.30 41.44
CA ALA A 643 -15.74 -8.85 40.05
C ALA A 643 -17.03 -9.22 39.33
N PRO A 644 -17.34 -8.64 38.14
CA PRO A 644 -18.53 -8.98 37.39
C PRO A 644 -18.71 -10.50 37.22
N GLY A 645 -19.85 -11.03 37.65
CA GLY A 645 -20.14 -12.46 37.59
C GLY A 645 -19.40 -13.34 38.61
N LYS A 646 -18.58 -12.78 39.47
CA LYS A 646 -17.86 -13.51 40.55
C LYS A 646 -18.39 -13.10 41.93
N GLU A 647 -19.32 -13.87 42.44
CA GLU A 647 -19.99 -13.62 43.73
C GLU A 647 -19.63 -14.67 44.78
N GLY A 648 -19.75 -14.28 46.02
CA GLY A 648 -19.60 -15.16 47.15
C GLY A 648 -20.53 -14.78 48.31
N MET A 649 -20.81 -15.70 49.21
CA MET A 649 -21.78 -15.53 50.27
C MET A 649 -21.09 -15.41 51.63
N VAL A 650 -21.50 -14.44 52.43
CA VAL A 650 -21.18 -14.31 53.87
C VAL A 650 -22.43 -14.65 54.65
N HIS A 651 -22.39 -15.79 55.37
CA HIS A 651 -23.50 -16.18 56.21
C HIS A 651 -23.65 -15.19 57.39
N ILE A 652 -24.88 -14.96 57.87
CA ILE A 652 -25.17 -14.00 58.95
C ILE A 652 -24.29 -14.19 60.17
N SER A 653 -23.98 -15.44 60.53
CA SER A 653 -23.08 -15.77 61.65
C SER A 653 -21.60 -15.44 61.47
N LYS A 654 -21.22 -15.01 60.23
CA LYS A 654 -19.86 -14.69 59.83
C LYS A 654 -19.67 -13.18 59.52
N ILE A 655 -20.73 -12.36 59.77
CA ILE A 655 -20.70 -10.92 59.51
C ILE A 655 -20.04 -10.16 60.69
N ALA A 656 -20.49 -10.41 61.91
CA ALA A 656 -20.00 -9.73 63.11
C ALA A 656 -19.54 -10.70 64.20
N LYS A 657 -18.71 -10.23 65.14
CA LYS A 657 -18.26 -10.99 66.30
C LYS A 657 -19.40 -11.23 67.28
N GLU A 658 -20.34 -10.27 67.35
CA GLU A 658 -21.55 -10.36 68.14
C GLU A 658 -22.72 -10.96 67.37
N ARG A 659 -23.74 -11.49 68.09
CA ARG A 659 -24.92 -12.04 67.42
C ARG A 659 -25.79 -10.92 66.89
N ILE A 660 -26.04 -10.90 65.59
CA ILE A 660 -26.94 -9.98 64.94
C ILE A 660 -28.28 -10.66 64.59
N ASN A 661 -29.36 -9.94 64.64
CA ASN A 661 -30.68 -10.46 64.32
C ASN A 661 -31.04 -10.31 62.82
N HIS A 662 -30.63 -9.23 62.21
CA HIS A 662 -30.83 -8.99 60.81
C HIS A 662 -29.50 -8.55 60.14
N VAL A 663 -29.27 -8.96 58.91
CA VAL A 663 -28.07 -8.61 58.15
C VAL A 663 -28.00 -7.11 57.92
N GLU A 664 -29.13 -6.49 57.72
CA GLU A 664 -29.34 -5.05 57.47
C GLU A 664 -28.91 -4.16 58.66
N ASP A 665 -28.80 -4.77 59.88
CA ASP A 665 -28.32 -4.03 61.07
C ASP A 665 -26.83 -3.65 60.95
N VAL A 666 -26.08 -4.35 60.06
CA VAL A 666 -24.61 -4.20 59.95
C VAL A 666 -24.18 -3.86 58.53
N LEU A 667 -24.89 -4.32 57.49
CA LEU A 667 -24.53 -4.18 56.10
C LEU A 667 -25.65 -3.55 55.30
N THR A 668 -25.26 -2.67 54.36
CA THR A 668 -26.17 -2.08 53.37
C THR A 668 -25.72 -2.43 51.95
N LEU A 669 -26.66 -2.37 50.99
CA LEU A 669 -26.34 -2.59 49.60
C LEU A 669 -25.33 -1.51 49.12
N GLY A 670 -24.26 -1.97 48.49
CA GLY A 670 -23.18 -1.11 47.97
C GLY A 670 -21.99 -0.97 48.94
N ASP A 671 -22.08 -1.50 50.20
CA ASP A 671 -20.96 -1.48 51.14
C ASP A 671 -19.77 -2.30 50.62
N LYS A 672 -18.57 -1.71 50.74
CA LYS A 672 -17.31 -2.42 50.46
C LYS A 672 -16.75 -2.98 51.74
N VAL A 673 -16.67 -4.29 51.83
CA VAL A 673 -16.24 -5.00 53.02
C VAL A 673 -15.08 -5.93 52.74
N LYS A 674 -14.11 -5.98 53.70
CA LYS A 674 -13.04 -6.96 53.66
C LYS A 674 -13.54 -8.30 54.21
N VAL A 675 -13.19 -9.38 53.52
CA VAL A 675 -13.57 -10.73 53.91
C VAL A 675 -12.41 -11.69 53.76
N VAL A 676 -12.40 -12.75 54.53
CA VAL A 676 -11.49 -13.88 54.37
C VAL A 676 -12.27 -15.07 53.76
N CYS A 677 -11.66 -15.71 52.75
CA CYS A 677 -12.22 -16.91 52.14
C CYS A 677 -12.12 -18.11 53.11
N LEU A 678 -13.25 -18.78 53.33
CA LEU A 678 -13.33 -19.97 54.15
C LEU A 678 -13.29 -21.28 53.35
N GLY A 679 -13.07 -21.22 52.04
CA GLY A 679 -13.14 -22.35 51.15
C GLY A 679 -14.57 -22.66 50.66
N LYS A 680 -14.77 -23.88 50.11
CA LYS A 680 -16.08 -24.32 49.58
C LYS A 680 -16.92 -24.95 50.70
N ASP A 681 -18.18 -24.55 50.76
CA ASP A 681 -19.20 -25.16 51.62
C ASP A 681 -19.55 -26.59 51.15
N LYS A 682 -20.39 -27.30 51.96
CA LYS A 682 -20.86 -28.65 51.63
C LYS A 682 -21.63 -28.76 50.31
N MET A 683 -22.07 -27.65 49.76
CA MET A 683 -22.76 -27.56 48.47
C MET A 683 -21.85 -27.06 47.33
N GLY A 684 -20.53 -26.96 47.59
CA GLY A 684 -19.54 -26.53 46.61
C GLY A 684 -19.48 -25.01 46.36
N ARG A 685 -20.21 -24.18 47.14
CA ARG A 685 -20.22 -22.72 47.02
C ARG A 685 -19.14 -22.12 47.89
N ILE A 686 -18.46 -21.06 47.36
CA ILE A 686 -17.41 -20.36 48.12
C ILE A 686 -18.05 -19.52 49.22
N SER A 687 -17.57 -19.67 50.44
CA SER A 687 -18.04 -18.95 51.62
C SER A 687 -16.97 -18.03 52.18
N PHE A 688 -17.41 -16.93 52.78
CA PHE A 688 -16.54 -15.89 53.30
C PHE A 688 -16.94 -15.48 54.72
N SER A 689 -15.99 -14.82 55.39
CA SER A 689 -16.20 -14.28 56.75
C SER A 689 -15.66 -12.86 56.83
N ILE A 690 -16.47 -11.94 57.34
CA ILE A 690 -16.04 -10.59 57.71
C ILE A 690 -15.37 -10.59 59.06
N LYS A 691 -15.96 -11.29 60.04
CA LYS A 691 -15.51 -11.30 61.43
C LYS A 691 -14.15 -11.96 61.64
N ASP A 692 -13.74 -12.87 60.75
CA ASP A 692 -12.49 -13.61 60.85
C ASP A 692 -11.33 -12.90 60.10
N VAL A 693 -11.56 -11.69 59.54
CA VAL A 693 -10.51 -10.85 58.94
C VAL A 693 -9.55 -10.38 60.05
N PRO A 694 -8.23 -10.58 59.93
CA PRO A 694 -7.25 -10.06 60.88
C PRO A 694 -7.31 -8.56 61.06
N GLU A 695 -7.15 -8.06 62.28
CA GLU A 695 -7.24 -6.60 62.59
C GLU A 695 -6.17 -5.75 61.87
N ASN A 696 -5.09 -6.41 61.41
CA ASN A 696 -3.98 -5.75 60.68
C ASN A 696 -4.01 -5.97 59.16
N ALA A 697 -5.11 -6.43 58.58
CA ALA A 697 -5.26 -6.76 57.17
C ALA A 697 -5.83 -5.61 56.30
#